data_7de36bbd5800ecb8feb754e1e6f2ad8c
#
_entry.id   7de36bbd5800ecb8feb754e1e6f2ad8c
#
_cell.length_a   1.000
_cell.length_b   1.000
_cell.length_c   1.000
_cell.angle_alpha   90.00
_cell.angle_beta   90.00
_cell.angle_gamma   90.00
#
_symmetry.space_group_name_H-M   'P 1'
#
loop_
_entity.id
_entity.type
_entity.pdbx_description
1 polymer ?
#
loop_
_entity_poly.entity_id
_entity_poly.type
_entity_poly.pdbx_seq_one_letter_code
_entity_poly.pdbx_strand_id
1 'polypeptide(L)'
;MPQYLWLVVVGAFAAFAFGYGTGSNDVANAFATSVGAKTLTLRQAVLIAIVFEFVGALVLGRVVTSVIAGSIAKPEVFNSEPEIYAYGMVVALAVGFFWQIAASYYGYNVSATHSIIGAIMGFALTYDGFRAVNWAKPEPKNFPPYTGVVPIVLAWVVAPVLTGMGSALVFAIVRTCVLRRKNALTLSYWALPPFVFLTTFVNIYFVFTKGAAKALSATDGWTNTTAILVALGSAGGAALLVTVIVLPLLRRMSAKHWAGVAAKEASDKEAVEAAAAATEHAEANPAEAARAAELASIDAEKAGADAKIAAPGATGSQGIGASVKKAYASTKEFAMRGMNTDIHDIVKEDPFIAALHARAEKFDPRVEYVFGYLQVFSAICVIFSHGAGEVGYMAGPLATVWEVYLTGTLPSKVSAPIWIVVIGASGLVFGLATYGYNVCRTMGTAMAKLSPSRGFAAELSTAMIIMIASQAGLPTSSSQCITGAILGVGMLEGVRHGVNWKLFARQFFSWVLTLVAVAGITAAIFAQGIYTPSKISGKQVEGYKLVMAQRTLALLNNYNQTLQAAFPLSQVTPPPLEGLDSAAWYDANYTVGDIAARAGDLFDPTRPQSVAVSPESVGKMLDEAVQLNTNNSIFTWGQPTVTAGAPLCVATGEALLTAPSGKVPCPPILYEPNPYFDEERIMRGRY
;
A
#
# COMPACT_ATOMS: atom_id res chain seq x y z
N MET A 1 5.10 -9.65 22.43
CA MET A 1 5.51 -8.60 23.40
C MET A 1 4.32 -7.73 23.79
N PRO A 2 3.66 -7.95 24.95
CA PRO A 2 2.41 -7.25 25.32
C PRO A 2 2.51 -5.73 25.36
N GLN A 3 3.66 -5.17 25.71
CA GLN A 3 3.89 -3.73 25.75
C GLN A 3 3.74 -3.01 24.40
N TYR A 4 3.86 -3.73 23.30
CA TYR A 4 3.73 -3.19 21.93
C TYR A 4 2.36 -3.42 21.30
N LEU A 5 1.34 -3.86 22.07
CA LEU A 5 -0.02 -4.00 21.57
C LEU A 5 -0.56 -2.69 20.98
N TRP A 6 -0.16 -1.55 21.56
CA TRP A 6 -0.54 -0.24 21.03
C TRP A 6 -0.07 0.00 19.60
N LEU A 7 1.13 -0.52 19.20
CA LEU A 7 1.60 -0.44 17.80
C LEU A 7 0.69 -1.21 16.86
N VAL A 8 0.19 -2.38 17.29
CA VAL A 8 -0.76 -3.17 16.49
C VAL A 8 -2.07 -2.41 16.31
N VAL A 9 -2.60 -1.84 17.41
CA VAL A 9 -3.88 -1.09 17.36
C VAL A 9 -3.74 0.15 16.49
N VAL A 10 -2.72 0.99 16.76
CA VAL A 10 -2.47 2.20 15.94
C VAL A 10 -2.13 1.83 14.51
N GLY A 11 -1.34 0.77 14.30
CA GLY A 11 -1.00 0.25 12.99
C GLY A 11 -2.22 -0.23 12.20
N ALA A 12 -3.19 -0.86 12.86
CA ALA A 12 -4.44 -1.27 12.22
C ALA A 12 -5.27 -0.06 11.74
N PHE A 13 -5.40 0.97 12.57
CA PHE A 13 -6.04 2.23 12.16
C PHE A 13 -5.27 2.93 11.04
N ALA A 14 -3.93 2.98 11.12
CA ALA A 14 -3.09 3.59 10.10
C ALA A 14 -3.17 2.81 8.77
N ALA A 15 -3.22 1.48 8.79
CA ALA A 15 -3.37 0.65 7.61
C ALA A 15 -4.74 0.86 6.94
N PHE A 16 -5.83 0.91 7.74
CA PHE A 16 -7.16 1.27 7.23
C PHE A 16 -7.16 2.68 6.62
N ALA A 17 -6.59 3.66 7.33
CA ALA A 17 -6.51 5.04 6.88
C ALA A 17 -5.67 5.17 5.59
N PHE A 18 -4.51 4.51 5.51
CA PHE A 18 -3.70 4.49 4.29
C PHE A 18 -4.46 3.83 3.13
N GLY A 19 -5.19 2.72 3.40
CA GLY A 19 -6.11 2.12 2.44
C GLY A 19 -7.17 3.11 1.96
N TYR A 20 -7.80 3.85 2.89
CA TYR A 20 -8.76 4.90 2.54
C TYR A 20 -8.14 6.00 1.66
N GLY A 21 -6.97 6.49 2.02
CA GLY A 21 -6.24 7.48 1.21
C GLY A 21 -5.91 6.96 -0.18
N THR A 22 -5.41 5.73 -0.26
CA THR A 22 -5.09 5.05 -1.53
C THR A 22 -6.35 4.86 -2.37
N GLY A 23 -7.43 4.30 -1.83
CA GLY A 23 -8.67 4.12 -2.57
C GLY A 23 -9.26 5.44 -3.07
N SER A 24 -9.17 6.51 -2.28
CA SER A 24 -9.59 7.86 -2.69
C SER A 24 -8.77 8.41 -3.87
N ASN A 25 -7.51 8.03 -3.99
CA ASN A 25 -6.65 8.44 -5.10
C ASN A 25 -6.79 7.50 -6.30
N ASP A 26 -6.81 6.21 -6.05
CA ASP A 26 -6.64 5.16 -7.05
C ASP A 26 -7.96 4.73 -7.74
N VAL A 27 -9.11 5.29 -7.35
CA VAL A 27 -10.35 5.09 -8.12
C VAL A 27 -10.17 5.45 -9.60
N ALA A 28 -9.31 6.43 -9.88
CA ALA A 28 -8.99 6.81 -11.25
C ALA A 28 -8.21 5.73 -12.01
N ASN A 29 -7.39 4.96 -11.32
CA ASN A 29 -6.58 3.89 -11.93
C ASN A 29 -7.44 2.74 -12.45
N ALA A 30 -8.56 2.48 -11.78
CA ALA A 30 -9.47 1.42 -12.14
C ALA A 30 -10.60 1.87 -13.09
N PHE A 31 -11.16 3.07 -12.88
CA PHE A 31 -12.40 3.47 -13.51
C PHE A 31 -12.38 4.80 -14.26
N ALA A 32 -11.29 5.58 -14.22
CA ALA A 32 -11.27 6.84 -14.97
C ALA A 32 -11.50 6.63 -16.46
N THR A 33 -11.02 5.54 -17.04
CA THR A 33 -11.23 5.16 -18.43
C THR A 33 -12.68 4.83 -18.73
N SER A 34 -13.33 4.02 -17.90
CA SER A 34 -14.72 3.59 -18.07
C SER A 34 -15.72 4.72 -17.79
N VAL A 35 -15.48 5.53 -16.74
CA VAL A 35 -16.34 6.69 -16.43
C VAL A 35 -16.08 7.83 -17.43
N GLY A 36 -14.82 8.06 -17.81
CA GLY A 36 -14.45 9.04 -18.84
C GLY A 36 -14.98 8.71 -20.23
N ALA A 37 -15.11 7.43 -20.57
CA ALA A 37 -15.74 6.96 -21.80
C ALA A 37 -17.29 6.98 -21.74
N LYS A 38 -17.88 7.30 -20.60
CA LYS A 38 -19.34 7.22 -20.33
C LYS A 38 -19.90 5.79 -20.41
N THR A 39 -19.06 4.79 -20.25
CA THR A 39 -19.46 3.38 -20.22
C THR A 39 -20.11 3.03 -18.90
N LEU A 40 -19.57 3.55 -17.79
CA LEU A 40 -20.09 3.40 -16.44
C LEU A 40 -20.36 4.78 -15.81
N THR A 41 -21.38 4.85 -14.99
CA THR A 41 -21.53 5.94 -14.04
C THR A 41 -20.60 5.69 -12.86
N LEU A 42 -20.21 6.75 -12.15
CA LEU A 42 -19.34 6.61 -10.98
C LEU A 42 -19.96 5.71 -9.90
N ARG A 43 -21.29 5.73 -9.74
CA ARG A 43 -22.02 4.80 -8.85
C ARG A 43 -21.84 3.34 -9.23
N GLN A 44 -22.00 3.02 -10.51
CA GLN A 44 -21.82 1.65 -11.01
C GLN A 44 -20.38 1.19 -10.84
N ALA A 45 -19.41 2.07 -11.11
CA ALA A 45 -18.00 1.81 -10.91
C ALA A 45 -17.70 1.45 -9.44
N VAL A 46 -18.21 2.24 -8.48
CA VAL A 46 -18.05 2.00 -7.04
C VAL A 46 -18.67 0.65 -6.63
N LEU A 47 -19.87 0.32 -7.11
CA LEU A 47 -20.51 -0.97 -6.79
C LEU A 47 -19.69 -2.17 -7.32
N ILE A 48 -19.12 -2.06 -8.51
CA ILE A 48 -18.21 -3.08 -9.07
C ILE A 48 -16.96 -3.19 -8.20
N ALA A 49 -16.39 -2.06 -7.79
CA ALA A 49 -15.18 -2.03 -6.96
C ALA A 49 -15.40 -2.69 -5.59
N ILE A 50 -16.50 -2.41 -4.90
CA ILE A 50 -16.83 -3.02 -3.60
C ILE A 50 -16.68 -4.55 -3.65
N VAL A 51 -17.07 -5.16 -4.75
CA VAL A 51 -17.01 -6.62 -4.88
C VAL A 51 -15.64 -7.07 -5.39
N PHE A 52 -15.22 -6.59 -6.55
CA PHE A 52 -14.09 -7.20 -7.26
C PHE A 52 -12.73 -6.76 -6.72
N GLU A 53 -12.61 -5.55 -6.19
CA GLU A 53 -11.38 -5.11 -5.52
C GLU A 53 -11.15 -5.87 -4.22
N PHE A 54 -12.21 -6.01 -3.42
CA PHE A 54 -12.16 -6.77 -2.18
C PHE A 54 -11.83 -8.25 -2.43
N VAL A 55 -12.46 -8.87 -3.43
CA VAL A 55 -12.16 -10.26 -3.82
C VAL A 55 -10.72 -10.39 -4.32
N GLY A 56 -10.25 -9.47 -5.17
CA GLY A 56 -8.86 -9.44 -5.64
C GLY A 56 -7.85 -9.37 -4.50
N ALA A 57 -8.11 -8.49 -3.53
CA ALA A 57 -7.30 -8.34 -2.33
C ALA A 57 -7.22 -9.63 -1.51
N LEU A 58 -8.34 -10.32 -1.29
CA LEU A 58 -8.38 -11.56 -0.52
C LEU A 58 -7.68 -12.73 -1.22
N VAL A 59 -7.86 -12.83 -2.55
CA VAL A 59 -7.34 -13.97 -3.34
C VAL A 59 -5.83 -13.84 -3.61
N LEU A 60 -5.35 -12.65 -3.95
CA LEU A 60 -3.98 -12.44 -4.41
C LEU A 60 -3.13 -11.50 -3.53
N GLY A 61 -3.72 -10.73 -2.64
CA GLY A 61 -3.03 -9.66 -1.90
C GLY A 61 -1.84 -10.10 -1.06
N ARG A 62 -1.80 -11.36 -0.63
CA ARG A 62 -0.68 -11.93 0.13
C ARG A 62 0.65 -11.99 -0.63
N VAL A 63 0.61 -12.00 -1.97
CA VAL A 63 1.83 -12.10 -2.79
C VAL A 63 2.66 -10.83 -2.66
N VAL A 64 2.03 -9.66 -2.80
CA VAL A 64 2.71 -8.36 -2.73
C VAL A 64 3.12 -7.99 -1.30
N THR A 65 2.34 -8.42 -0.31
CA THR A 65 2.60 -8.16 1.12
C THR A 65 4.02 -8.51 1.55
N SER A 66 4.51 -9.70 1.17
CA SER A 66 5.85 -10.17 1.57
C SER A 66 6.98 -9.34 0.96
N VAL A 67 6.77 -8.76 -0.22
CA VAL A 67 7.76 -7.91 -0.89
C VAL A 67 7.88 -6.57 -0.17
N ILE A 68 6.76 -5.96 0.19
CA ILE A 68 6.75 -4.67 0.89
C ILE A 68 7.32 -4.80 2.31
N ALA A 69 7.02 -5.90 2.98
CA ALA A 69 7.46 -6.13 4.36
C ALA A 69 8.99 -6.28 4.54
N GLY A 70 9.72 -6.80 3.54
CA GLY A 70 11.13 -7.17 3.74
C GLY A 70 12.10 -6.88 2.58
N SER A 71 11.64 -6.31 1.45
CA SER A 71 12.52 -6.11 0.29
C SER A 71 13.06 -4.67 0.15
N ILE A 72 12.56 -3.70 0.92
CA ILE A 72 12.91 -2.28 0.79
C ILE A 72 13.93 -1.88 1.86
N ALA A 73 13.58 -2.01 3.12
CA ALA A 73 14.52 -1.91 4.23
C ALA A 73 15.08 -3.31 4.55
N LYS A 74 16.30 -3.39 5.05
CA LYS A 74 16.94 -4.64 5.47
C LYS A 74 16.54 -4.97 6.90
N PRO A 75 15.72 -6.01 7.14
CA PRO A 75 15.32 -6.39 8.50
C PRO A 75 16.52 -6.73 9.39
N GLU A 76 17.59 -7.27 8.78
CA GLU A 76 18.79 -7.70 9.49
C GLU A 76 19.47 -6.57 10.27
N VAL A 77 19.34 -5.32 9.79
CA VAL A 77 19.89 -4.13 10.45
C VAL A 77 19.11 -3.77 11.73
N PHE A 78 17.85 -4.21 11.82
CA PHE A 78 16.93 -3.92 12.91
C PHE A 78 16.74 -5.11 13.86
N ASN A 79 17.50 -6.20 13.72
CA ASN A 79 17.29 -7.42 14.50
C ASN A 79 17.45 -7.20 16.01
N SER A 80 18.29 -6.25 16.42
CA SER A 80 18.45 -5.88 17.84
C SER A 80 17.29 -5.08 18.40
N GLU A 81 16.51 -4.41 17.53
CA GLU A 81 15.42 -3.50 17.90
C GLU A 81 14.23 -3.65 16.95
N PRO A 82 13.59 -4.83 16.90
CA PRO A 82 12.52 -5.12 15.96
C PRO A 82 11.31 -4.21 16.14
N GLU A 83 11.06 -3.71 17.33
CA GLU A 83 10.02 -2.74 17.65
C GLU A 83 10.23 -1.38 16.97
N ILE A 84 11.48 -0.97 16.77
CA ILE A 84 11.80 0.27 16.05
C ILE A 84 11.42 0.11 14.56
N TYR A 85 11.67 -1.06 13.98
CA TYR A 85 11.21 -1.37 12.64
C TYR A 85 9.68 -1.34 12.54
N ALA A 86 8.99 -1.97 13.51
CA ALA A 86 7.54 -1.96 13.61
C ALA A 86 6.98 -0.53 13.76
N TYR A 87 7.60 0.31 14.60
CA TYR A 87 7.26 1.72 14.72
C TYR A 87 7.43 2.47 13.38
N GLY A 88 8.55 2.26 12.69
CA GLY A 88 8.79 2.81 11.35
C GLY A 88 7.69 2.44 10.36
N MET A 89 7.20 1.21 10.39
CA MET A 89 6.10 0.76 9.55
C MET A 89 4.77 1.47 9.87
N VAL A 90 4.48 1.73 11.16
CA VAL A 90 3.28 2.48 11.56
C VAL A 90 3.37 3.94 11.08
N VAL A 91 4.53 4.59 11.26
CA VAL A 91 4.77 5.95 10.77
C VAL A 91 4.62 6.01 9.25
N ALA A 92 5.15 5.01 8.54
CA ALA A 92 5.04 4.92 7.08
C ALA A 92 3.58 4.89 6.59
N LEU A 93 2.74 4.09 7.24
CA LEU A 93 1.30 4.03 6.97
C LEU A 93 0.60 5.37 7.23
N ALA A 94 0.90 6.00 8.35
CA ALA A 94 0.28 7.28 8.73
C ALA A 94 0.67 8.40 7.77
N VAL A 95 1.96 8.56 7.46
CA VAL A 95 2.43 9.59 6.52
C VAL A 95 1.88 9.34 5.11
N GLY A 96 1.86 8.08 4.68
CA GLY A 96 1.27 7.68 3.41
C GLY A 96 -0.20 8.08 3.30
N PHE A 97 -1.00 7.88 4.35
CA PHE A 97 -2.40 8.31 4.41
C PHE A 97 -2.56 9.81 4.18
N PHE A 98 -1.86 10.62 4.99
CA PHE A 98 -1.98 12.09 4.87
C PHE A 98 -1.57 12.59 3.50
N TRP A 99 -0.53 12.01 2.90
CA TRP A 99 -0.08 12.37 1.57
C TRP A 99 -1.11 12.01 0.49
N GLN A 100 -1.69 10.80 0.54
CA GLN A 100 -2.69 10.34 -0.42
C GLN A 100 -3.96 11.20 -0.37
N ILE A 101 -4.45 11.53 0.82
CA ILE A 101 -5.62 12.39 0.99
C ILE A 101 -5.35 13.81 0.48
N ALA A 102 -4.21 14.38 0.83
CA ALA A 102 -3.82 15.72 0.31
C ALA A 102 -3.77 15.73 -1.22
N ALA A 103 -3.15 14.71 -1.83
CA ALA A 103 -3.09 14.59 -3.27
C ALA A 103 -4.49 14.46 -3.92
N SER A 104 -5.37 13.65 -3.33
CA SER A 104 -6.75 13.47 -3.79
C SER A 104 -7.55 14.77 -3.70
N TYR A 105 -7.35 15.55 -2.65
CA TYR A 105 -7.98 16.87 -2.49
C TYR A 105 -7.62 17.81 -3.64
N TYR A 106 -6.35 17.85 -4.04
CA TYR A 106 -5.87 18.69 -5.15
C TYR A 106 -6.06 18.05 -6.52
N GLY A 107 -6.63 16.86 -6.63
CA GLY A 107 -6.85 16.14 -7.89
C GLY A 107 -5.58 15.61 -8.55
N TYR A 108 -4.51 15.40 -7.76
CA TYR A 108 -3.29 14.74 -8.23
C TYR A 108 -3.43 13.22 -8.11
N ASN A 109 -3.18 12.51 -9.21
CA ASN A 109 -3.09 11.06 -9.21
C ASN A 109 -1.66 10.64 -8.80
N VAL A 110 -1.41 10.50 -7.50
CA VAL A 110 -0.12 10.06 -6.96
C VAL A 110 -0.07 8.53 -6.87
N SER A 111 1.12 8.00 -6.63
CA SER A 111 1.31 6.55 -6.55
C SER A 111 1.39 6.09 -5.09
N ALA A 112 0.51 5.17 -4.70
CA ALA A 112 0.58 4.52 -3.40
C ALA A 112 1.88 3.73 -3.22
N THR A 113 2.38 3.11 -4.31
CA THR A 113 3.67 2.41 -4.32
C THR A 113 4.84 3.34 -3.97
N HIS A 114 4.87 4.56 -4.58
CA HIS A 114 5.90 5.55 -4.27
C HIS A 114 5.78 6.05 -2.83
N SER A 115 4.55 6.22 -2.34
CA SER A 115 4.29 6.67 -0.97
C SER A 115 4.85 5.67 0.04
N ILE A 116 4.48 4.39 -0.06
CA ILE A 116 4.92 3.40 0.94
C ILE A 116 6.42 3.08 0.82
N ILE A 117 6.96 2.98 -0.39
CA ILE A 117 8.38 2.72 -0.60
C ILE A 117 9.22 3.91 -0.13
N GLY A 118 8.80 5.14 -0.47
CA GLY A 118 9.45 6.36 0.04
C GLY A 118 9.44 6.41 1.56
N ALA A 119 8.31 6.11 2.19
CA ALA A 119 8.18 6.09 3.65
C ALA A 119 9.14 5.06 4.29
N ILE A 120 9.16 3.82 3.77
CA ILE A 120 10.05 2.76 4.27
C ILE A 120 11.52 3.14 4.08
N MET A 121 11.88 3.70 2.93
CA MET A 121 13.23 4.23 2.71
C MET A 121 13.55 5.36 3.69
N GLY A 122 12.60 6.25 3.96
CA GLY A 122 12.77 7.39 4.85
C GLY A 122 13.17 6.97 6.26
N PHE A 123 12.42 6.06 6.88
CA PHE A 123 12.79 5.59 8.22
C PHE A 123 14.05 4.73 8.21
N ALA A 124 14.27 3.91 7.18
CA ALA A 124 15.46 3.08 7.10
C ALA A 124 16.74 3.93 6.96
N LEU A 125 16.73 4.93 6.08
CA LEU A 125 17.84 5.89 5.92
C LEU A 125 18.12 6.67 7.23
N THR A 126 17.09 6.99 7.98
CA THR A 126 17.22 7.68 9.27
C THR A 126 17.88 6.79 10.32
N TYR A 127 17.60 5.48 10.31
CA TYR A 127 18.07 4.55 11.33
C TYR A 127 19.56 4.20 11.15
N ASP A 128 20.00 3.73 9.98
CA ASP A 128 21.40 3.36 9.71
C ASP A 128 21.88 3.76 8.31
N GLY A 129 21.35 4.86 7.78
CA GLY A 129 21.79 5.43 6.51
C GLY A 129 21.58 4.47 5.32
N PHE A 130 22.49 4.56 4.35
CA PHE A 130 22.42 3.75 3.12
C PHE A 130 22.52 2.24 3.36
N ARG A 131 23.04 1.80 4.50
CA ARG A 131 23.17 0.38 4.84
C ARG A 131 21.85 -0.27 5.15
N ALA A 132 20.91 0.47 5.75
CA ALA A 132 19.58 -0.04 6.10
C ALA A 132 18.65 -0.24 4.91
N VAL A 133 18.97 0.31 3.73
CA VAL A 133 18.16 0.16 2.52
C VAL A 133 18.69 -0.97 1.65
N ASN A 134 17.78 -1.81 1.18
CA ASN A 134 18.07 -2.84 0.20
C ASN A 134 18.04 -2.24 -1.22
N TRP A 135 19.19 -1.78 -1.71
CA TRP A 135 19.26 -1.15 -3.03
C TRP A 135 19.12 -2.14 -4.18
N ALA A 136 19.94 -3.20 -4.17
CA ALA A 136 19.92 -4.25 -5.19
C ALA A 136 20.55 -5.52 -4.61
N LYS A 137 19.71 -6.45 -4.12
CA LYS A 137 20.15 -7.74 -3.62
C LYS A 137 20.10 -8.75 -4.77
N PRO A 138 21.22 -9.42 -5.13
CA PRO A 138 21.21 -10.46 -6.15
C PRO A 138 20.34 -11.65 -5.73
N GLU A 139 19.43 -12.05 -6.61
CA GLU A 139 18.61 -13.25 -6.47
C GLU A 139 18.54 -13.96 -7.84
N PRO A 140 19.55 -14.78 -8.20
CA PRO A 140 19.68 -15.35 -9.55
C PRO A 140 18.51 -16.22 -10.02
N LYS A 141 17.69 -16.71 -9.08
CA LYS A 141 16.49 -17.53 -9.38
C LYS A 141 15.26 -16.69 -9.75
N ASN A 142 15.30 -15.38 -9.53
CA ASN A 142 14.19 -14.48 -9.83
C ASN A 142 14.39 -13.84 -11.22
N PHE A 143 13.30 -13.31 -11.76
CA PHE A 143 13.35 -12.39 -12.90
C PHE A 143 12.61 -11.10 -12.50
N PRO A 144 13.29 -9.96 -12.51
CA PRO A 144 14.73 -9.74 -12.74
C PRO A 144 15.58 -10.40 -11.65
N PRO A 145 16.88 -10.68 -11.88
CA PRO A 145 17.75 -11.40 -10.95
C PRO A 145 18.23 -10.52 -9.78
N TYR A 146 17.46 -9.51 -9.41
CA TYR A 146 17.70 -8.59 -8.31
C TYR A 146 16.40 -8.25 -7.62
N THR A 147 16.46 -8.05 -6.28
CA THR A 147 15.38 -7.50 -5.47
C THR A 147 15.84 -6.21 -4.79
N GLY A 148 14.91 -5.39 -4.32
CA GLY A 148 15.19 -4.11 -3.66
C GLY A 148 14.71 -2.90 -4.45
N VAL A 149 15.20 -1.72 -4.07
CA VAL A 149 14.72 -0.42 -4.58
C VAL A 149 15.04 -0.21 -6.06
N VAL A 150 16.24 -0.58 -6.53
CA VAL A 150 16.67 -0.32 -7.91
C VAL A 150 15.78 -1.03 -8.95
N PRO A 151 15.49 -2.35 -8.84
CA PRO A 151 14.54 -2.99 -9.74
C PRO A 151 13.14 -2.38 -9.72
N ILE A 152 12.69 -1.91 -8.54
CA ILE A 152 11.38 -1.27 -8.39
C ILE A 152 11.35 0.08 -9.13
N VAL A 153 12.37 0.93 -8.95
CA VAL A 153 12.48 2.22 -9.65
C VAL A 153 12.57 2.00 -11.16
N LEU A 154 13.29 0.98 -11.61
CA LEU A 154 13.34 0.61 -13.02
C LEU A 154 11.95 0.20 -13.55
N ALA A 155 11.19 -0.56 -12.76
CA ALA A 155 9.83 -0.96 -13.12
C ALA A 155 8.89 0.26 -13.25
N TRP A 156 9.08 1.33 -12.48
CA TRP A 156 8.31 2.57 -12.60
C TRP A 156 8.52 3.33 -13.91
N VAL A 157 9.59 3.06 -14.61
CA VAL A 157 9.85 3.62 -15.95
C VAL A 157 9.39 2.64 -17.04
N VAL A 158 9.77 1.37 -16.89
CA VAL A 158 9.52 0.35 -17.92
C VAL A 158 8.02 0.00 -18.02
N ALA A 159 7.32 -0.16 -16.89
CA ALA A 159 5.93 -0.59 -16.90
C ALA A 159 4.99 0.40 -17.60
N PRO A 160 4.99 1.72 -17.32
CA PRO A 160 4.14 2.67 -18.04
C PRO A 160 4.48 2.77 -19.53
N VAL A 161 5.74 2.64 -19.92
CA VAL A 161 6.13 2.63 -21.33
C VAL A 161 5.57 1.39 -22.03
N LEU A 162 5.76 0.20 -21.44
CA LEU A 162 5.21 -1.05 -22.00
C LEU A 162 3.68 -1.02 -22.05
N THR A 163 3.04 -0.44 -21.02
CA THR A 163 1.59 -0.31 -20.98
C THR A 163 1.09 0.65 -22.08
N GLY A 164 1.79 1.76 -22.28
CA GLY A 164 1.49 2.71 -23.36
C GLY A 164 1.65 2.09 -24.75
N MET A 165 2.74 1.35 -24.97
CA MET A 165 2.96 0.63 -26.23
C MET A 165 1.88 -0.45 -26.46
N GLY A 166 1.57 -1.23 -25.42
CA GLY A 166 0.55 -2.27 -25.47
C GLY A 166 -0.85 -1.70 -25.77
N SER A 167 -1.22 -0.62 -25.08
CA SER A 167 -2.52 0.03 -25.30
C SER A 167 -2.63 0.65 -26.69
N ALA A 168 -1.57 1.29 -27.18
CA ALA A 168 -1.50 1.79 -28.55
C ALA A 168 -1.63 0.66 -29.57
N LEU A 169 -0.94 -0.47 -29.36
CA LEU A 169 -1.04 -1.63 -30.24
C LEU A 169 -2.45 -2.22 -30.26
N VAL A 170 -3.03 -2.47 -29.08
CA VAL A 170 -4.40 -3.02 -28.98
C VAL A 170 -5.40 -2.07 -29.65
N PHE A 171 -5.31 -0.77 -29.38
CA PHE A 171 -6.21 0.20 -30.00
C PHE A 171 -5.97 0.32 -31.51
N ALA A 172 -4.73 0.28 -31.99
CA ALA A 172 -4.41 0.29 -33.42
C ALA A 172 -5.05 -0.92 -34.13
N ILE A 173 -4.99 -2.11 -33.52
CA ILE A 173 -5.62 -3.34 -34.06
C ILE A 173 -7.15 -3.14 -34.08
N VAL A 174 -7.75 -2.74 -32.96
CA VAL A 174 -9.20 -2.52 -32.87
C VAL A 174 -9.65 -1.45 -33.88
N ARG A 175 -8.94 -0.32 -33.98
CA ARG A 175 -9.24 0.78 -34.91
C ARG A 175 -9.18 0.33 -36.35
N THR A 176 -8.13 -0.40 -36.74
CA THR A 176 -7.89 -0.79 -38.15
C THR A 176 -8.74 -1.97 -38.55
N CYS A 177 -8.89 -2.98 -37.70
CA CYS A 177 -9.56 -4.24 -38.04
C CYS A 177 -11.07 -4.20 -37.80
N VAL A 178 -11.55 -3.32 -36.88
CA VAL A 178 -12.97 -3.25 -36.52
C VAL A 178 -13.55 -1.88 -36.81
N LEU A 179 -13.10 -0.81 -36.18
CA LEU A 179 -13.79 0.49 -36.13
C LEU A 179 -13.87 1.19 -37.48
N ARG A 180 -12.80 1.11 -38.29
CA ARG A 180 -12.69 1.74 -39.61
C ARG A 180 -13.27 0.87 -40.77
N ARG A 181 -13.85 -0.29 -40.47
CA ARG A 181 -14.42 -1.19 -41.50
C ARG A 181 -15.85 -0.85 -41.80
N LYS A 182 -16.28 -1.07 -43.05
CA LYS A 182 -17.67 -0.85 -43.50
C LYS A 182 -18.69 -1.67 -42.71
N ASN A 183 -18.30 -2.86 -42.24
CA ASN A 183 -19.10 -3.76 -41.41
C ASN A 183 -18.68 -3.75 -39.93
N ALA A 184 -18.25 -2.58 -39.42
CA ALA A 184 -17.72 -2.40 -38.08
C ALA A 184 -18.64 -2.96 -36.97
N LEU A 185 -19.95 -2.77 -37.09
CA LEU A 185 -20.93 -3.29 -36.12
C LEU A 185 -20.91 -4.81 -36.02
N THR A 186 -20.86 -5.50 -37.16
CA THR A 186 -20.77 -6.97 -37.16
C THR A 186 -19.44 -7.45 -36.58
N LEU A 187 -18.36 -6.80 -37.00
CA LEU A 187 -17.02 -7.13 -36.51
C LEU A 187 -16.86 -6.86 -35.01
N SER A 188 -17.51 -5.83 -34.46
CA SER A 188 -17.45 -5.56 -33.01
C SER A 188 -18.05 -6.69 -32.18
N TYR A 189 -19.15 -7.30 -32.64
CA TYR A 189 -19.70 -8.48 -31.97
C TYR A 189 -18.73 -9.67 -32.01
N TRP A 190 -18.08 -9.92 -33.16
CA TRP A 190 -17.14 -11.02 -33.28
C TRP A 190 -15.78 -10.78 -32.61
N ALA A 191 -15.48 -9.54 -32.27
CA ALA A 191 -14.30 -9.19 -31.51
C ALA A 191 -14.43 -9.55 -30.01
N LEU A 192 -15.64 -9.66 -29.45
CA LEU A 192 -15.86 -9.93 -28.03
C LEU A 192 -15.26 -11.28 -27.58
N PRO A 193 -15.56 -12.44 -28.21
CA PRO A 193 -15.06 -13.72 -27.73
C PRO A 193 -13.51 -13.80 -27.63
N PRO A 194 -12.73 -13.41 -28.66
CA PRO A 194 -11.27 -13.48 -28.55
C PRO A 194 -10.69 -12.55 -27.49
N PHE A 195 -11.25 -11.35 -27.30
CA PHE A 195 -10.78 -10.46 -26.26
C PHE A 195 -11.17 -10.94 -24.85
N VAL A 196 -12.37 -11.51 -24.68
CA VAL A 196 -12.76 -12.14 -23.42
C VAL A 196 -11.88 -13.36 -23.13
N PHE A 197 -11.57 -14.17 -24.15
CA PHE A 197 -10.63 -15.28 -23.99
C PHE A 197 -9.27 -14.80 -23.49
N LEU A 198 -8.66 -13.82 -24.15
CA LEU A 198 -7.35 -13.27 -23.78
C LEU A 198 -7.35 -12.72 -22.36
N THR A 199 -8.36 -11.90 -22.05
CA THR A 199 -8.46 -11.25 -20.74
C THR A 199 -8.67 -12.29 -19.63
N THR A 200 -9.56 -13.25 -19.84
CA THR A 200 -9.83 -14.34 -18.88
C THR A 200 -8.60 -15.23 -18.71
N PHE A 201 -7.93 -15.60 -19.80
CA PHE A 201 -6.73 -16.43 -19.76
C PHE A 201 -5.65 -15.80 -18.89
N VAL A 202 -5.34 -14.53 -19.13
CA VAL A 202 -4.32 -13.81 -18.36
C VAL A 202 -4.68 -13.79 -16.88
N ASN A 203 -5.89 -13.37 -16.52
CA ASN A 203 -6.31 -13.28 -15.12
C ASN A 203 -6.28 -14.64 -14.40
N ILE A 204 -6.88 -15.68 -14.99
CA ILE A 204 -6.94 -17.01 -14.39
C ILE A 204 -5.55 -17.64 -14.29
N TYR A 205 -4.72 -17.50 -15.31
CA TYR A 205 -3.34 -17.97 -15.28
C TYR A 205 -2.57 -17.40 -14.06
N PHE A 206 -2.75 -16.10 -13.80
CA PHE A 206 -2.09 -15.44 -12.67
C PHE A 206 -2.65 -15.87 -11.31
N VAL A 207 -3.95 -16.03 -11.19
CA VAL A 207 -4.56 -16.55 -9.97
C VAL A 207 -3.95 -17.91 -9.61
N PHE A 208 -3.81 -18.80 -10.58
CA PHE A 208 -3.37 -20.18 -10.32
C PHE A 208 -1.85 -20.38 -10.31
N THR A 209 -1.05 -19.45 -10.84
CA THR A 209 0.41 -19.54 -10.78
C THR A 209 1.03 -18.81 -9.59
N LYS A 210 0.36 -17.81 -9.01
CA LYS A 210 0.89 -17.04 -7.86
C LYS A 210 -0.07 -16.99 -6.67
N GLY A 211 -1.36 -16.72 -6.88
CA GLY A 211 -2.31 -16.54 -5.79
C GLY A 211 -2.61 -17.83 -5.05
N ALA A 212 -3.15 -18.80 -5.75
CA ALA A 212 -3.51 -20.11 -5.20
C ALA A 212 -2.35 -21.12 -5.25
N ALA A 213 -1.26 -20.83 -5.96
CA ALA A 213 -0.17 -21.78 -6.19
C ALA A 213 0.39 -22.39 -4.91
N LYS A 214 0.59 -21.59 -3.85
CA LYS A 214 1.11 -22.07 -2.57
C LYS A 214 0.14 -23.00 -1.84
N ALA A 215 -1.16 -22.76 -1.95
CA ALA A 215 -2.18 -23.62 -1.38
C ALA A 215 -2.34 -24.91 -2.20
N LEU A 216 -2.26 -24.79 -3.52
CA LEU A 216 -2.44 -25.89 -4.46
C LEU A 216 -1.17 -26.75 -4.62
N SER A 217 0.03 -26.17 -4.45
CA SER A 217 1.29 -26.95 -4.47
C SER A 217 1.43 -27.89 -3.27
N ALA A 218 0.60 -27.73 -2.24
CA ALA A 218 0.47 -28.70 -1.16
C ALA A 218 -0.35 -29.94 -1.58
N THR A 219 -1.06 -29.89 -2.71
CA THR A 219 -1.73 -31.04 -3.32
C THR A 219 -0.83 -31.66 -4.38
N ASP A 220 -0.64 -32.98 -4.29
CA ASP A 220 0.16 -33.73 -5.24
C ASP A 220 -0.34 -33.53 -6.67
N GLY A 221 0.56 -33.17 -7.58
CA GLY A 221 0.27 -33.03 -9.00
C GLY A 221 -0.02 -31.60 -9.54
N TRP A 222 -0.01 -30.55 -8.69
CA TRP A 222 -0.15 -29.19 -9.20
C TRP A 222 1.13 -28.66 -9.83
N THR A 223 1.08 -28.37 -11.12
CA THR A 223 2.21 -27.88 -11.92
C THR A 223 1.85 -26.60 -12.68
N ASN A 224 2.85 -25.90 -13.21
CA ASN A 224 2.59 -24.77 -14.13
C ASN A 224 1.78 -25.19 -15.36
N THR A 225 1.97 -26.41 -15.86
CA THR A 225 1.19 -26.96 -16.96
C THR A 225 -0.27 -27.10 -16.59
N THR A 226 -0.59 -27.58 -15.39
CA THR A 226 -1.95 -27.66 -14.89
C THR A 226 -2.59 -26.28 -14.80
N ALA A 227 -1.86 -25.27 -14.30
CA ALA A 227 -2.32 -23.89 -14.25
C ALA A 227 -2.63 -23.31 -15.65
N ILE A 228 -1.79 -23.60 -16.65
CA ILE A 228 -2.02 -23.21 -18.06
C ILE A 228 -3.27 -23.89 -18.59
N LEU A 229 -3.46 -25.19 -18.37
CA LEU A 229 -4.62 -25.92 -18.86
C LEU A 229 -5.92 -25.42 -18.21
N VAL A 230 -5.92 -25.14 -16.91
CA VAL A 230 -7.06 -24.54 -16.21
C VAL A 230 -7.37 -23.15 -16.77
N ALA A 231 -6.34 -22.33 -17.00
CA ALA A 231 -6.52 -21.01 -17.61
C ALA A 231 -7.08 -21.08 -19.03
N LEU A 232 -6.57 -22.00 -19.86
CA LEU A 232 -7.08 -22.23 -21.23
C LEU A 232 -8.52 -22.74 -21.22
N GLY A 233 -8.84 -23.71 -20.34
CA GLY A 233 -10.18 -24.24 -20.22
C GLY A 233 -11.18 -23.18 -19.75
N SER A 234 -10.81 -22.40 -18.74
CA SER A 234 -11.63 -21.28 -18.22
C SER A 234 -11.84 -20.19 -19.27
N ALA A 235 -10.79 -19.81 -19.98
CA ALA A 235 -10.85 -18.81 -21.04
C ALA A 235 -11.70 -19.30 -22.24
N GLY A 236 -11.53 -20.56 -22.62
CA GLY A 236 -12.36 -21.21 -23.66
C GLY A 236 -13.84 -21.28 -23.26
N GLY A 237 -14.12 -21.68 -22.03
CA GLY A 237 -15.47 -21.68 -21.46
C GLY A 237 -16.11 -20.30 -21.42
N ALA A 238 -15.37 -19.26 -21.00
CA ALA A 238 -15.82 -17.87 -21.01
C ALA A 238 -16.11 -17.37 -22.43
N ALA A 239 -15.21 -17.63 -23.39
CA ALA A 239 -15.40 -17.25 -24.78
C ALA A 239 -16.62 -17.96 -25.42
N LEU A 240 -16.81 -19.25 -25.10
CA LEU A 240 -17.98 -20.02 -25.53
C LEU A 240 -19.27 -19.45 -24.95
N LEU A 241 -19.29 -19.17 -23.65
CA LEU A 241 -20.42 -18.55 -22.95
C LEU A 241 -20.79 -17.20 -23.59
N VAL A 242 -19.77 -16.38 -23.86
CA VAL A 242 -19.98 -15.10 -24.57
C VAL A 242 -20.56 -15.33 -25.94
N THR A 243 -20.07 -16.28 -26.71
CA THR A 243 -20.54 -16.56 -28.08
C THR A 243 -21.97 -17.06 -28.08
N VAL A 244 -22.31 -18.00 -27.19
CA VAL A 244 -23.61 -18.69 -27.22
C VAL A 244 -24.71 -17.91 -26.49
N ILE A 245 -24.38 -17.25 -25.39
CA ILE A 245 -25.38 -16.59 -24.53
C ILE A 245 -25.31 -15.07 -24.66
N VAL A 246 -24.09 -14.48 -24.42
CA VAL A 246 -23.98 -13.03 -24.32
C VAL A 246 -24.19 -12.33 -25.67
N LEU A 247 -23.60 -12.85 -26.73
CA LEU A 247 -23.73 -12.23 -28.06
C LEU A 247 -25.18 -12.13 -28.59
N PRO A 248 -26.02 -13.20 -28.56
CA PRO A 248 -27.40 -13.09 -28.95
C PRO A 248 -28.19 -12.10 -28.07
N LEU A 249 -27.96 -12.13 -26.75
CA LEU A 249 -28.59 -11.21 -25.83
C LEU A 249 -28.19 -9.77 -26.12
N LEU A 250 -26.88 -9.52 -26.27
CA LEU A 250 -26.32 -8.20 -26.56
C LEU A 250 -26.84 -7.63 -27.87
N ARG A 251 -26.97 -8.46 -28.94
CA ARG A 251 -27.56 -8.03 -30.20
C ARG A 251 -29.01 -7.58 -30.00
N ARG A 252 -29.81 -8.33 -29.23
CA ARG A 252 -31.20 -7.96 -28.92
C ARG A 252 -31.27 -6.67 -28.10
N MET A 253 -30.43 -6.53 -27.09
CA MET A 253 -30.35 -5.34 -26.21
C MET A 253 -29.93 -4.12 -27.04
N SER A 254 -28.89 -4.24 -27.85
CA SER A 254 -28.41 -3.17 -28.73
C SER A 254 -29.48 -2.73 -29.72
N ALA A 255 -30.16 -3.67 -30.40
CA ALA A 255 -31.24 -3.36 -31.31
C ALA A 255 -32.39 -2.60 -30.63
N LYS A 256 -32.82 -3.06 -29.44
CA LYS A 256 -33.86 -2.38 -28.64
C LYS A 256 -33.43 -0.97 -28.20
N HIS A 257 -32.19 -0.82 -27.75
CA HIS A 257 -31.63 0.48 -27.31
C HIS A 257 -31.66 1.49 -28.48
N TRP A 258 -31.15 1.10 -29.65
CA TRP A 258 -31.07 2.01 -30.81
C TRP A 258 -32.42 2.28 -31.44
N ALA A 259 -33.37 1.35 -31.38
CA ALA A 259 -34.77 1.61 -31.76
C ALA A 259 -35.39 2.68 -30.84
N GLY A 260 -35.13 2.60 -29.53
CA GLY A 260 -35.58 3.63 -28.58
C GLY A 260 -34.91 5.01 -28.80
N VAL A 261 -33.64 5.05 -29.14
CA VAL A 261 -32.94 6.31 -29.49
C VAL A 261 -33.53 6.92 -30.75
N ALA A 262 -33.73 6.13 -31.80
CA ALA A 262 -34.32 6.60 -33.04
C ALA A 262 -35.76 7.13 -32.86
N ALA A 263 -36.59 6.43 -32.03
CA ALA A 263 -37.94 6.89 -31.70
C ALA A 263 -37.92 8.23 -30.94
N LYS A 264 -36.96 8.41 -30.00
CA LYS A 264 -36.80 9.66 -29.27
C LYS A 264 -36.35 10.81 -30.19
N GLU A 265 -35.37 10.56 -31.05
CA GLU A 265 -34.87 11.56 -32.00
C GLU A 265 -36.01 12.01 -32.98
N ALA A 266 -36.87 11.07 -33.41
CA ALA A 266 -38.04 11.39 -34.22
C ALA A 266 -39.04 12.27 -33.46
N SER A 267 -39.34 11.93 -32.20
CA SER A 267 -40.22 12.74 -31.33
C SER A 267 -39.67 14.12 -31.03
N ASP A 268 -38.34 14.23 -30.75
CA ASP A 268 -37.70 15.50 -30.51
C ASP A 268 -37.70 16.38 -31.76
N LYS A 269 -37.56 15.77 -32.96
CA LYS A 269 -37.65 16.49 -34.25
C LYS A 269 -39.05 17.00 -34.50
N GLU A 270 -40.09 16.16 -34.30
CA GLU A 270 -41.49 16.57 -34.40
C GLU A 270 -41.80 17.72 -33.41
N ALA A 271 -41.26 17.66 -32.18
CA ALA A 271 -41.45 18.72 -31.20
C ALA A 271 -40.79 20.06 -31.61
N VAL A 272 -39.61 20.00 -32.24
CA VAL A 272 -38.91 21.18 -32.78
C VAL A 272 -39.66 21.75 -33.98
N GLU A 273 -40.14 20.92 -34.87
CA GLU A 273 -40.93 21.34 -36.03
C GLU A 273 -42.29 21.96 -35.61
N ALA A 274 -42.96 21.37 -34.61
CA ALA A 274 -44.16 21.91 -34.01
C ALA A 274 -43.92 23.26 -33.32
N ALA A 275 -42.80 23.41 -32.58
CA ALA A 275 -42.42 24.68 -31.96
C ALA A 275 -42.10 25.76 -33.00
N ALA A 276 -41.43 25.40 -34.11
CA ALA A 276 -41.16 26.32 -35.19
C ALA A 276 -42.45 26.78 -35.88
N ALA A 277 -43.37 25.85 -36.17
CA ALA A 277 -44.69 26.17 -36.76
C ALA A 277 -45.54 27.04 -35.79
N ALA A 278 -45.49 26.79 -34.49
CA ALA A 278 -46.15 27.64 -33.47
C ALA A 278 -45.58 29.05 -33.44
N THR A 279 -44.24 29.20 -33.60
CA THR A 279 -43.58 30.51 -33.66
C THR A 279 -43.98 31.28 -34.90
N GLU A 280 -44.03 30.62 -36.08
CA GLU A 280 -44.47 31.19 -37.35
C GLU A 280 -45.95 31.63 -37.29
N HIS A 281 -46.80 30.83 -36.62
CA HIS A 281 -48.21 31.14 -36.42
C HIS A 281 -48.38 32.33 -35.43
N ALA A 282 -47.52 32.43 -34.44
CA ALA A 282 -47.51 33.54 -33.47
C ALA A 282 -47.02 34.86 -34.11
N GLU A 283 -46.07 34.80 -35.04
CA GLU A 283 -45.62 35.98 -35.83
C GLU A 283 -46.68 36.43 -36.84
N ALA A 284 -47.45 35.47 -37.43
CA ALA A 284 -48.53 35.76 -38.37
C ALA A 284 -49.79 36.34 -37.69
N ASN A 285 -50.05 35.98 -36.41
CA ASN A 285 -51.22 36.44 -35.65
C ASN A 285 -50.81 36.89 -34.22
N PRO A 286 -50.16 38.07 -34.06
CA PRO A 286 -49.62 38.50 -32.81
C PRO A 286 -50.68 38.79 -31.70
N ALA A 287 -51.93 39.12 -32.09
CA ALA A 287 -53.01 39.37 -31.13
C ALA A 287 -53.53 38.06 -30.51
N GLU A 288 -53.53 36.96 -31.23
CA GLU A 288 -53.95 35.63 -30.74
C GLU A 288 -52.84 34.97 -29.90
N ALA A 289 -51.58 35.19 -30.26
CA ALA A 289 -50.44 34.77 -29.49
C ALA A 289 -50.36 35.48 -28.13
N ALA A 290 -50.60 36.78 -28.11
CA ALA A 290 -50.66 37.54 -26.86
C ALA A 290 -51.75 37.05 -25.91
N ARG A 291 -52.92 36.71 -26.42
CA ARG A 291 -54.05 36.16 -25.64
C ARG A 291 -53.78 34.77 -25.12
N ALA A 292 -53.12 33.93 -25.88
CA ALA A 292 -52.72 32.61 -25.47
C ALA A 292 -51.62 32.65 -24.38
N ALA A 293 -50.65 33.59 -24.48
CA ALA A 293 -49.65 33.84 -23.45
C ALA A 293 -50.21 34.35 -22.16
N GLU A 294 -51.25 35.21 -22.20
CA GLU A 294 -51.98 35.71 -21.03
C GLU A 294 -52.75 34.60 -20.31
N LEU A 295 -53.42 33.72 -21.06
CA LEU A 295 -54.09 32.55 -20.50
C LEU A 295 -53.10 31.55 -19.87
N ALA A 296 -51.94 31.30 -20.49
CA ALA A 296 -50.88 30.41 -19.99
C ALA A 296 -50.25 30.99 -18.68
N SER A 297 -50.12 32.32 -18.59
CA SER A 297 -49.63 32.97 -17.39
C SER A 297 -50.61 32.85 -16.20
N ILE A 298 -51.91 32.88 -16.48
CA ILE A 298 -52.97 32.71 -15.46
C ILE A 298 -52.98 31.27 -14.92
N ASP A 299 -52.81 30.29 -15.84
CA ASP A 299 -52.73 28.88 -15.45
C ASP A 299 -51.42 28.55 -14.67
N ALA A 300 -50.31 29.16 -15.06
CA ALA A 300 -49.04 29.04 -14.30
C ALA A 300 -49.11 29.67 -12.91
N GLU A 301 -49.81 30.81 -12.77
CA GLU A 301 -50.04 31.47 -11.51
C GLU A 301 -50.95 30.66 -10.59
N LYS A 302 -51.97 30.03 -11.13
CA LYS A 302 -52.83 29.07 -10.40
C LYS A 302 -52.03 27.85 -9.91
N ALA A 303 -51.24 27.24 -10.80
CA ALA A 303 -50.40 26.12 -10.43
C ALA A 303 -49.32 26.48 -9.39
N GLY A 304 -48.79 27.71 -9.44
CA GLY A 304 -47.86 28.24 -8.44
C GLY A 304 -48.50 28.54 -7.08
N ALA A 305 -49.81 28.93 -7.08
CA ALA A 305 -50.61 29.15 -5.86
C ALA A 305 -50.89 27.83 -5.14
N ASP A 306 -51.30 26.80 -5.88
CA ASP A 306 -51.52 25.45 -5.31
C ASP A 306 -50.24 24.81 -4.74
N ALA A 307 -49.10 25.11 -5.32
CA ALA A 307 -47.80 24.62 -4.81
C ALA A 307 -47.37 25.34 -3.52
N LYS A 308 -47.81 26.58 -3.30
CA LYS A 308 -47.51 27.36 -2.06
C LYS A 308 -48.37 27.00 -0.86
N ILE A 309 -49.53 26.37 -1.07
CA ILE A 309 -50.43 25.95 0.01
C ILE A 309 -50.00 24.64 0.66
N ALA A 310 -49.08 23.87 0.02
CA ALA A 310 -48.59 22.58 0.51
C ALA A 310 -47.31 22.63 1.37
N ALA A 311 -46.82 23.82 1.76
CA ALA A 311 -45.66 23.93 2.65
C ALA A 311 -46.13 24.17 4.11
N PRO A 312 -46.06 23.18 5.01
CA PRO A 312 -46.33 23.43 6.43
C PRO A 312 -45.17 24.20 7.04
N GLY A 313 -45.45 25.35 7.59
CA GLY A 313 -44.56 26.09 8.48
C GLY A 313 -44.20 25.24 9.71
N ALA A 314 -43.00 24.75 9.75
CA ALA A 314 -42.45 24.06 10.93
C ALA A 314 -41.44 24.98 11.63
N THR A 315 -41.94 25.89 12.41
CA THR A 315 -41.22 26.43 13.58
C THR A 315 -41.47 25.47 14.73
N GLY A 316 -40.51 24.59 15.00
CA GLY A 316 -40.65 23.65 16.11
C GLY A 316 -39.33 23.05 16.51
N SER A 317 -38.83 23.43 17.69
CA SER A 317 -37.92 22.69 18.57
C SER A 317 -36.75 21.96 17.94
N GLN A 318 -35.55 22.54 18.07
CA GLN A 318 -34.27 21.85 17.83
C GLN A 318 -34.02 20.79 18.91
N GLY A 319 -34.70 19.66 18.83
CA GLY A 319 -34.43 18.49 19.65
C GLY A 319 -33.23 17.71 19.10
N ILE A 320 -32.55 16.94 19.97
CA ILE A 320 -31.40 16.06 19.65
C ILE A 320 -31.66 15.24 18.37
N GLY A 321 -32.88 14.80 18.12
CA GLY A 321 -33.30 14.10 16.91
C GLY A 321 -33.14 14.90 15.60
N ALA A 322 -33.33 16.23 15.63
CA ALA A 322 -33.14 17.10 14.47
C ALA A 322 -31.64 17.27 14.16
N SER A 323 -30.80 17.40 15.19
CA SER A 323 -29.34 17.46 15.05
C SER A 323 -28.75 16.13 14.52
N VAL A 324 -29.23 14.99 15.01
CA VAL A 324 -28.87 13.67 14.53
C VAL A 324 -29.30 13.48 13.07
N LYS A 325 -30.54 13.90 12.72
CA LYS A 325 -31.05 13.81 11.35
C LYS A 325 -30.28 14.74 10.40
N LYS A 326 -29.86 15.92 10.85
CA LYS A 326 -29.03 16.85 10.09
C LYS A 326 -27.61 16.29 9.92
N ALA A 327 -27.00 15.73 10.98
CA ALA A 327 -25.70 15.07 10.92
C ALA A 327 -25.74 13.85 10.00
N TYR A 328 -26.78 13.01 10.07
CA TYR A 328 -26.99 11.88 9.17
C TYR A 328 -27.14 12.33 7.71
N ALA A 329 -27.95 13.38 7.45
CA ALA A 329 -28.12 13.94 6.12
C ALA A 329 -26.80 14.50 5.57
N SER A 330 -26.04 15.23 6.37
CA SER A 330 -24.71 15.77 6.01
C SER A 330 -23.70 14.65 5.76
N THR A 331 -23.67 13.62 6.60
CA THR A 331 -22.77 12.45 6.41
C THR A 331 -23.16 11.66 5.17
N LYS A 332 -24.47 11.48 4.93
CA LYS A 332 -24.97 10.84 3.69
C LYS A 332 -24.63 11.67 2.46
N GLU A 333 -24.81 12.98 2.51
CA GLU A 333 -24.46 13.88 1.42
C GLU A 333 -22.95 13.85 1.12
N PHE A 334 -22.12 13.88 2.16
CA PHE A 334 -20.67 13.72 2.02
C PHE A 334 -20.30 12.37 1.40
N ALA A 335 -20.86 11.28 1.92
CA ALA A 335 -20.60 9.93 1.41
C ALA A 335 -21.10 9.74 -0.04
N MET A 336 -22.24 10.38 -0.39
CA MET A 336 -22.84 10.28 -1.72
C MET A 336 -22.28 11.31 -2.73
N ARG A 337 -21.59 12.35 -2.26
CA ARG A 337 -21.04 13.41 -3.12
C ARG A 337 -20.08 12.85 -4.15
N GLY A 338 -19.19 11.94 -3.72
CA GLY A 338 -18.25 11.25 -4.60
C GLY A 338 -18.93 10.47 -5.73
N MET A 339 -20.09 9.87 -5.46
CA MET A 339 -20.81 9.03 -6.42
C MET A 339 -21.74 9.83 -7.35
N ASN A 340 -22.07 11.07 -7.03
CA ASN A 340 -23.06 11.89 -7.77
C ASN A 340 -22.42 12.95 -8.66
N THR A 341 -21.11 13.15 -8.60
CA THR A 341 -20.40 14.19 -9.35
C THR A 341 -20.28 13.79 -10.83
N ASP A 342 -20.68 14.69 -11.75
CA ASP A 342 -20.38 14.52 -13.18
C ASP A 342 -18.93 14.97 -13.46
N ILE A 343 -18.10 14.04 -13.89
CA ILE A 343 -16.70 14.30 -14.20
C ILE A 343 -16.48 15.00 -15.55
N HIS A 344 -17.54 15.10 -16.39
CA HIS A 344 -17.46 15.63 -17.76
C HIS A 344 -17.68 17.15 -17.82
N ASP A 345 -18.07 17.79 -16.74
CA ASP A 345 -18.29 19.24 -16.72
C ASP A 345 -17.03 20.03 -17.11
N ILE A 346 -15.85 19.51 -16.77
CA ILE A 346 -14.55 20.11 -17.15
C ILE A 346 -14.41 20.28 -18.68
N VAL A 347 -15.05 19.43 -19.49
CA VAL A 347 -14.99 19.54 -20.95
C VAL A 347 -15.75 20.78 -21.45
N LYS A 348 -16.76 21.23 -20.70
CA LYS A 348 -17.51 22.47 -21.00
C LYS A 348 -16.78 23.70 -20.47
N GLU A 349 -16.08 23.55 -19.34
CA GLU A 349 -15.41 24.64 -18.61
C GLU A 349 -14.03 25.01 -19.23
N ASP A 350 -13.28 24.02 -19.75
CA ASP A 350 -11.92 24.22 -20.25
C ASP A 350 -11.89 24.13 -21.80
N PRO A 351 -11.65 25.25 -22.50
CA PRO A 351 -11.59 25.29 -23.97
C PRO A 351 -10.50 24.40 -24.57
N PHE A 352 -9.37 24.21 -23.86
CA PHE A 352 -8.31 23.33 -24.32
C PHE A 352 -8.76 21.86 -24.33
N ILE A 353 -9.41 21.42 -23.24
CA ILE A 353 -9.95 20.07 -23.14
C ILE A 353 -11.07 19.85 -24.17
N ALA A 354 -11.95 20.84 -24.37
CA ALA A 354 -12.97 20.80 -25.42
C ALA A 354 -12.36 20.62 -26.82
N ALA A 355 -11.31 21.38 -27.14
CA ALA A 355 -10.59 21.28 -28.41
C ALA A 355 -9.89 19.93 -28.60
N LEU A 356 -9.29 19.38 -27.51
CA LEU A 356 -8.67 18.06 -27.52
C LEU A 356 -9.73 16.97 -27.83
N HIS A 357 -10.91 17.05 -27.22
CA HIS A 357 -12.01 16.13 -27.46
C HIS A 357 -12.64 16.26 -28.87
N ALA A 358 -12.70 17.47 -29.40
CA ALA A 358 -13.28 17.72 -30.72
C ALA A 358 -12.42 17.17 -31.87
N ARG A 359 -11.10 17.12 -31.67
CA ARG A 359 -10.13 16.66 -32.70
C ARG A 359 -10.01 15.14 -32.78
N ALA A 360 -10.43 14.41 -31.74
CA ALA A 360 -10.33 12.96 -31.73
C ALA A 360 -11.26 12.31 -32.77
N GLU A 361 -10.78 11.26 -33.41
CA GLU A 361 -11.57 10.49 -34.39
C GLU A 361 -12.88 9.97 -33.76
N LYS A 362 -13.99 10.16 -34.47
CA LYS A 362 -15.29 9.73 -34.03
C LYS A 362 -15.68 8.44 -34.76
N PHE A 363 -16.10 7.45 -34.01
CA PHE A 363 -16.57 6.16 -34.54
C PHE A 363 -18.08 6.02 -34.43
N ASP A 364 -18.65 5.03 -35.11
CA ASP A 364 -20.09 4.74 -35.02
C ASP A 364 -20.53 4.49 -33.58
N PRO A 365 -21.47 5.26 -33.03
CA PRO A 365 -21.91 5.09 -31.63
C PRO A 365 -22.44 3.70 -31.34
N ARG A 366 -22.98 2.99 -32.34
CA ARG A 366 -23.48 1.60 -32.20
C ARG A 366 -22.33 0.64 -31.93
N VAL A 367 -21.20 0.84 -32.58
CA VAL A 367 -19.98 0.05 -32.39
C VAL A 367 -19.37 0.32 -31.01
N GLU A 368 -19.28 1.58 -30.64
CA GLU A 368 -18.78 1.98 -29.29
C GLU A 368 -19.69 1.44 -28.19
N TYR A 369 -21.02 1.38 -28.40
CA TYR A 369 -21.94 0.76 -27.45
C TYR A 369 -21.62 -0.71 -27.19
N VAL A 370 -21.27 -1.48 -28.24
CA VAL A 370 -20.84 -2.88 -28.10
C VAL A 370 -19.51 -2.98 -27.34
N PHE A 371 -18.54 -2.12 -27.67
CA PHE A 371 -17.27 -2.04 -26.91
C PHE A 371 -17.46 -1.65 -25.47
N GLY A 372 -18.52 -0.92 -25.12
CA GLY A 372 -18.85 -0.60 -23.73
C GLY A 372 -18.99 -1.84 -22.84
N TYR A 373 -19.61 -2.91 -23.33
CA TYR A 373 -19.70 -4.16 -22.55
C TYR A 373 -18.35 -4.85 -22.38
N LEU A 374 -17.50 -4.79 -23.41
CA LEU A 374 -16.14 -5.31 -23.32
C LEU A 374 -15.29 -4.49 -22.35
N GLN A 375 -15.50 -3.17 -22.34
CA GLN A 375 -14.84 -2.26 -21.40
C GLN A 375 -15.29 -2.51 -19.95
N VAL A 376 -16.56 -2.74 -19.67
CA VAL A 376 -17.02 -3.13 -18.33
C VAL A 376 -16.35 -4.42 -17.88
N PHE A 377 -16.19 -5.39 -18.76
CA PHE A 377 -15.50 -6.63 -18.44
C PHE A 377 -14.01 -6.40 -18.16
N SER A 378 -13.32 -5.60 -18.96
CA SER A 378 -11.90 -5.25 -18.69
C SER A 378 -11.72 -4.44 -17.43
N ALA A 379 -12.65 -3.51 -17.12
CA ALA A 379 -12.65 -2.76 -15.87
C ALA A 379 -12.76 -3.67 -14.63
N ILE A 380 -13.63 -4.70 -14.69
CA ILE A 380 -13.71 -5.73 -13.64
C ILE A 380 -12.36 -6.44 -13.45
N CYS A 381 -11.70 -6.79 -14.53
CA CYS A 381 -10.39 -7.44 -14.47
C CYS A 381 -9.29 -6.51 -13.91
N VAL A 382 -9.31 -5.23 -14.31
CA VAL A 382 -8.37 -4.23 -13.78
C VAL A 382 -8.58 -4.05 -12.27
N ILE A 383 -9.83 -3.86 -11.81
CA ILE A 383 -10.11 -3.62 -10.41
C ILE A 383 -9.77 -4.83 -9.53
N PHE A 384 -10.01 -6.06 -10.04
CA PHE A 384 -9.58 -7.28 -9.37
C PHE A 384 -8.05 -7.32 -9.21
N SER A 385 -7.31 -7.02 -10.29
CA SER A 385 -5.85 -6.99 -10.28
C SER A 385 -5.30 -5.87 -9.41
N HIS A 386 -5.99 -4.72 -9.39
CA HIS A 386 -5.67 -3.55 -8.58
C HIS A 386 -5.77 -3.89 -7.09
N GLY A 387 -6.90 -4.41 -6.62
CA GLY A 387 -7.08 -4.83 -5.24
C GLY A 387 -6.03 -5.87 -4.79
N ALA A 388 -5.65 -6.78 -5.68
CA ALA A 388 -4.61 -7.76 -5.45
C ALA A 388 -3.22 -7.15 -5.21
N GLY A 389 -2.90 -6.07 -5.90
CA GLY A 389 -1.62 -5.34 -5.78
C GLY A 389 -1.61 -4.36 -4.60
N GLU A 390 -2.59 -3.48 -4.57
CA GLU A 390 -2.62 -2.33 -3.67
C GLU A 390 -2.75 -2.72 -2.20
N VAL A 391 -3.56 -3.74 -1.87
CA VAL A 391 -3.74 -4.17 -0.47
C VAL A 391 -2.42 -4.57 0.20
N GLY A 392 -1.43 -5.02 -0.56
CA GLY A 392 -0.11 -5.37 -0.06
C GLY A 392 0.63 -4.20 0.60
N TYR A 393 0.35 -2.97 0.17
CA TYR A 393 0.99 -1.77 0.72
C TYR A 393 0.47 -1.40 2.10
N MET A 394 -0.75 -1.78 2.46
CA MET A 394 -1.32 -1.65 3.79
C MET A 394 -1.03 -2.87 4.64
N ALA A 395 -1.21 -4.05 4.05
CA ALA A 395 -1.08 -5.32 4.75
C ALA A 395 0.37 -5.67 5.08
N GLY A 396 1.35 -5.28 4.25
CA GLY A 396 2.77 -5.55 4.48
C GLY A 396 3.30 -4.94 5.77
N PRO A 397 3.22 -3.63 5.93
CA PRO A 397 3.63 -2.95 7.15
C PRO A 397 2.89 -3.45 8.40
N LEU A 398 1.55 -3.58 8.34
CA LEU A 398 0.77 -4.06 9.49
C LEU A 398 1.08 -5.52 9.84
N ALA A 399 1.33 -6.37 8.85
CA ALA A 399 1.72 -7.76 9.09
C ALA A 399 3.10 -7.85 9.75
N THR A 400 4.02 -6.96 9.40
CA THR A 400 5.32 -6.86 10.07
C THR A 400 5.15 -6.44 11.52
N VAL A 401 4.33 -5.42 11.80
CA VAL A 401 4.01 -4.99 13.17
C VAL A 401 3.40 -6.13 13.99
N TRP A 402 2.48 -6.88 13.38
CA TRP A 402 1.84 -8.04 14.01
C TRP A 402 2.83 -9.16 14.32
N GLU A 403 3.74 -9.46 13.40
CA GLU A 403 4.75 -10.51 13.60
C GLU A 403 5.74 -10.13 14.73
N VAL A 404 6.22 -8.88 14.74
CA VAL A 404 7.06 -8.36 15.82
C VAL A 404 6.32 -8.42 17.17
N TYR A 405 5.04 -8.09 17.20
CA TYR A 405 4.24 -8.21 18.42
C TYR A 405 4.17 -9.65 18.92
N LEU A 406 3.98 -10.62 18.03
CA LEU A 406 3.84 -12.04 18.39
C LEU A 406 5.17 -12.67 18.80
N THR A 407 6.21 -12.46 17.98
CA THR A 407 7.47 -13.22 18.07
C THR A 407 8.61 -12.45 18.70
N GLY A 408 8.55 -11.12 18.72
CA GLY A 408 9.66 -10.27 19.14
C GLY A 408 10.82 -10.23 18.13
N THR A 409 10.63 -10.76 16.92
CA THR A 409 11.68 -10.88 15.91
C THR A 409 11.21 -10.37 14.56
N LEU A 410 12.14 -10.07 13.65
CA LEU A 410 11.87 -9.69 12.27
C LEU A 410 12.09 -10.90 11.36
N PRO A 411 11.02 -11.55 10.87
CA PRO A 411 11.15 -12.67 9.96
C PRO A 411 11.60 -12.21 8.57
N SER A 412 12.37 -13.04 7.89
CA SER A 412 12.80 -12.80 6.51
C SER A 412 11.64 -12.81 5.50
N LYS A 413 10.51 -13.42 5.84
CA LYS A 413 9.28 -13.47 5.04
C LYS A 413 8.06 -13.30 5.93
N VAL A 414 7.34 -12.24 5.73
CA VAL A 414 6.08 -11.95 6.45
C VAL A 414 4.89 -12.51 5.67
N SER A 415 3.99 -13.20 6.36
CA SER A 415 2.73 -13.68 5.81
C SER A 415 1.56 -12.98 6.51
N ALA A 416 0.84 -12.13 5.80
CA ALA A 416 -0.31 -11.44 6.39
C ALA A 416 -1.45 -12.40 6.73
N PRO A 417 -1.94 -12.42 7.95
CA PRO A 417 -3.22 -13.04 8.31
C PRO A 417 -4.38 -12.41 7.51
N ILE A 418 -5.46 -13.16 7.30
CA ILE A 418 -6.61 -12.69 6.52
C ILE A 418 -7.21 -11.40 7.09
N TRP A 419 -7.31 -11.26 8.41
CA TRP A 419 -7.89 -10.07 9.05
C TRP A 419 -7.12 -8.78 8.71
N ILE A 420 -5.79 -8.85 8.55
CA ILE A 420 -4.96 -7.72 8.13
C ILE A 420 -5.30 -7.31 6.69
N VAL A 421 -5.43 -8.29 5.80
CA VAL A 421 -5.85 -8.06 4.42
C VAL A 421 -7.23 -7.43 4.36
N VAL A 422 -8.17 -7.90 5.19
CA VAL A 422 -9.54 -7.35 5.30
C VAL A 422 -9.52 -5.89 5.75
N ILE A 423 -8.69 -5.53 6.73
CA ILE A 423 -8.57 -4.12 7.18
C ILE A 423 -8.09 -3.22 6.03
N GLY A 424 -7.01 -3.60 5.35
CA GLY A 424 -6.47 -2.84 4.22
C GLY A 424 -7.47 -2.71 3.06
N ALA A 425 -8.08 -3.83 2.66
CA ALA A 425 -9.08 -3.88 1.60
C ALA A 425 -10.34 -3.07 1.93
N SER A 426 -10.79 -3.11 3.18
CA SER A 426 -11.93 -2.30 3.63
C SER A 426 -11.63 -0.80 3.53
N GLY A 427 -10.45 -0.37 3.98
CA GLY A 427 -10.00 1.02 3.81
C GLY A 427 -9.98 1.44 2.34
N LEU A 428 -9.38 0.62 1.49
CA LEU A 428 -9.25 0.84 0.04
C LEU A 428 -10.61 1.05 -0.62
N VAL A 429 -11.54 0.11 -0.41
CA VAL A 429 -12.91 0.16 -0.95
C VAL A 429 -13.68 1.36 -0.43
N PHE A 430 -13.55 1.68 0.86
CA PHE A 430 -14.25 2.81 1.46
C PHE A 430 -13.74 4.17 0.92
N GLY A 431 -12.44 4.31 0.74
CA GLY A 431 -11.84 5.50 0.12
C GLY A 431 -12.30 5.71 -1.31
N LEU A 432 -12.30 4.64 -2.11
CA LEU A 432 -12.75 4.62 -3.49
C LEU A 432 -14.23 5.03 -3.61
N ALA A 433 -15.07 4.60 -2.68
CA ALA A 433 -16.50 4.89 -2.68
C ALA A 433 -16.83 6.36 -2.36
N THR A 434 -15.98 7.06 -1.58
CA THR A 434 -16.34 8.35 -0.99
C THR A 434 -15.66 9.55 -1.61
N TYR A 435 -14.37 9.48 -1.97
CA TYR A 435 -13.61 10.70 -2.24
C TYR A 435 -12.83 10.73 -3.57
N GLY A 436 -12.97 9.72 -4.44
CA GLY A 436 -12.13 9.58 -5.63
C GLY A 436 -12.49 10.43 -6.86
N TYR A 437 -13.59 11.18 -6.86
CA TYR A 437 -14.13 11.86 -8.05
C TYR A 437 -13.20 12.92 -8.67
N ASN A 438 -12.41 13.65 -7.87
CA ASN A 438 -11.48 14.68 -8.37
C ASN A 438 -10.38 14.08 -9.26
N VAL A 439 -9.82 12.96 -8.83
CA VAL A 439 -8.76 12.27 -9.57
C VAL A 439 -9.34 11.59 -10.81
N CYS A 440 -10.54 10.99 -10.71
CA CYS A 440 -11.27 10.46 -11.87
C CYS A 440 -11.52 11.52 -12.94
N ARG A 441 -11.89 12.74 -12.54
CA ARG A 441 -12.10 13.89 -13.44
C ARG A 441 -10.83 14.22 -14.21
N THR A 442 -9.70 14.29 -13.51
CA THR A 442 -8.39 14.62 -14.11
C THR A 442 -7.94 13.56 -15.12
N MET A 443 -8.02 12.28 -14.75
CA MET A 443 -7.51 11.18 -15.57
C MET A 443 -8.49 10.75 -16.66
N GLY A 444 -9.80 10.74 -16.37
CA GLY A 444 -10.82 10.24 -17.28
C GLY A 444 -11.21 11.18 -18.41
N THR A 445 -11.02 12.50 -18.22
CA THR A 445 -11.52 13.49 -19.21
C THR A 445 -10.44 14.48 -19.66
N ALA A 446 -9.48 14.85 -18.80
CA ALA A 446 -8.55 15.93 -19.11
C ALA A 446 -7.24 15.46 -19.75
N MET A 447 -6.86 14.18 -19.62
CA MET A 447 -5.58 13.64 -20.13
C MET A 447 -5.61 13.37 -21.64
N ALA A 448 -6.64 12.67 -22.11
CA ALA A 448 -6.91 12.36 -23.52
C ALA A 448 -8.40 12.08 -23.71
N LYS A 449 -8.87 12.11 -24.96
CA LYS A 449 -10.25 11.70 -25.28
C LYS A 449 -10.40 10.21 -25.16
N LEU A 450 -11.25 9.78 -24.25
CA LEU A 450 -11.62 8.38 -24.07
C LEU A 450 -12.97 8.07 -24.74
N SER A 451 -13.09 6.86 -25.23
CA SER A 451 -14.30 6.21 -25.70
C SER A 451 -14.28 4.76 -25.25
N PRO A 452 -15.39 4.00 -25.31
CA PRO A 452 -15.40 2.61 -24.89
C PRO A 452 -14.30 1.75 -25.51
N SER A 453 -14.02 1.89 -26.79
CA SER A 453 -12.96 1.15 -27.49
C SER A 453 -11.55 1.55 -27.04
N ARG A 454 -11.31 2.85 -26.81
CA ARG A 454 -10.02 3.38 -26.28
C ARG A 454 -9.81 2.97 -24.84
N GLY A 455 -10.86 3.09 -24.03
CA GLY A 455 -10.84 2.70 -22.63
C GLY A 455 -10.57 1.20 -22.46
N PHE A 456 -11.22 0.35 -23.23
CA PHE A 456 -10.96 -1.07 -23.28
C PHE A 456 -9.49 -1.39 -23.58
N ALA A 457 -8.90 -0.77 -24.61
CA ALA A 457 -7.51 -1.00 -24.97
C ALA A 457 -6.53 -0.57 -23.85
N ALA A 458 -6.83 0.55 -23.20
CA ALA A 458 -6.06 1.05 -22.07
C ALA A 458 -6.16 0.11 -20.85
N GLU A 459 -7.35 -0.33 -20.50
CA GLU A 459 -7.61 -1.21 -19.35
C GLU A 459 -6.99 -2.60 -19.57
N LEU A 460 -7.17 -3.20 -20.74
CA LEU A 460 -6.61 -4.52 -21.06
C LEU A 460 -5.08 -4.49 -20.93
N SER A 461 -4.43 -3.49 -21.53
CA SER A 461 -2.97 -3.37 -21.48
C SER A 461 -2.48 -3.14 -20.04
N THR A 462 -3.18 -2.30 -19.26
CA THR A 462 -2.86 -2.04 -17.86
C THR A 462 -2.95 -3.31 -17.02
N ALA A 463 -4.05 -4.06 -17.14
CA ALA A 463 -4.24 -5.31 -16.42
C ALA A 463 -3.12 -6.31 -16.75
N MET A 464 -2.78 -6.48 -18.01
CA MET A 464 -1.73 -7.40 -18.46
C MET A 464 -0.35 -7.03 -17.87
N ILE A 465 0.06 -5.77 -17.95
CA ILE A 465 1.39 -5.34 -17.49
C ILE A 465 1.48 -5.38 -15.96
N ILE A 466 0.46 -4.93 -15.23
CA ILE A 466 0.43 -5.04 -13.75
C ILE A 466 0.54 -6.52 -13.33
N MET A 467 -0.17 -7.41 -13.99
CA MET A 467 -0.11 -8.84 -13.70
C MET A 467 1.27 -9.43 -13.98
N ILE A 468 1.87 -9.14 -15.14
CA ILE A 468 3.22 -9.60 -15.49
C ILE A 468 4.26 -9.11 -14.46
N ALA A 469 4.20 -7.84 -14.09
CA ALA A 469 5.09 -7.27 -13.10
C ALA A 469 4.90 -7.90 -11.71
N SER A 470 3.65 -8.12 -11.29
CA SER A 470 3.34 -8.82 -10.04
C SER A 470 3.90 -10.23 -10.01
N GLN A 471 3.89 -10.95 -11.15
CA GLN A 471 4.57 -12.26 -11.26
C GLN A 471 6.08 -12.18 -11.06
N ALA A 472 6.69 -11.15 -11.60
CA ALA A 472 8.11 -10.90 -11.40
C ALA A 472 8.44 -10.42 -9.97
N GLY A 473 7.44 -10.27 -9.08
CA GLY A 473 7.63 -9.74 -7.74
C GLY A 473 8.04 -8.27 -7.73
N LEU A 474 7.67 -7.53 -8.77
CA LEU A 474 7.97 -6.10 -8.92
C LEU A 474 6.73 -5.28 -8.53
N PRO A 475 6.78 -4.53 -7.42
CA PRO A 475 5.75 -3.55 -7.12
C PRO A 475 5.73 -2.45 -8.18
N THR A 476 4.75 -2.50 -9.06
CA THR A 476 4.53 -1.48 -10.10
C THR A 476 3.45 -0.50 -9.66
N SER A 477 3.52 0.72 -10.17
CA SER A 477 2.52 1.73 -9.91
C SER A 477 1.35 1.61 -10.89
N SER A 478 0.16 1.29 -10.36
CA SER A 478 -1.11 1.29 -11.11
C SER A 478 -1.39 2.65 -11.76
N SER A 479 -1.13 3.75 -11.02
CA SER A 479 -1.28 5.13 -11.52
C SER A 479 -0.41 5.41 -12.73
N GLN A 480 0.83 4.94 -12.73
CA GLN A 480 1.76 5.11 -13.85
C GLN A 480 1.36 4.23 -15.04
N CYS A 481 0.94 2.98 -14.80
CA CYS A 481 0.53 2.07 -15.87
C CYS A 481 -0.70 2.61 -16.60
N ILE A 482 -1.77 2.99 -15.89
CA ILE A 482 -2.97 3.53 -16.55
C ILE A 482 -2.72 4.86 -17.26
N THR A 483 -1.88 5.73 -16.66
CA THR A 483 -1.45 6.98 -17.33
C THR A 483 -0.73 6.65 -18.63
N GLY A 484 0.23 5.74 -18.61
CA GLY A 484 0.93 5.27 -19.81
C GLY A 484 -0.04 4.73 -20.86
N ALA A 485 -1.03 3.94 -20.45
CA ALA A 485 -2.05 3.40 -21.35
C ALA A 485 -2.90 4.50 -22.00
N ILE A 486 -3.37 5.49 -21.22
CA ILE A 486 -4.14 6.63 -21.72
C ILE A 486 -3.31 7.44 -22.72
N LEU A 487 -2.02 7.67 -22.42
CA LEU A 487 -1.09 8.33 -23.35
C LEU A 487 -0.94 7.53 -24.63
N GLY A 488 -0.80 6.20 -24.54
CA GLY A 488 -0.64 5.32 -25.70
C GLY A 488 -1.80 5.42 -26.67
N VAL A 489 -3.04 5.32 -26.20
CA VAL A 489 -4.23 5.50 -27.04
C VAL A 489 -4.40 6.93 -27.53
N GLY A 490 -4.06 7.93 -26.69
CA GLY A 490 -4.13 9.34 -27.06
C GLY A 490 -3.14 9.72 -28.16
N MET A 491 -1.91 9.20 -28.13
CA MET A 491 -0.89 9.46 -29.16
C MET A 491 -1.29 8.96 -30.56
N LEU A 492 -2.16 7.94 -30.66
CA LEU A 492 -2.69 7.50 -31.95
C LEU A 492 -3.66 8.50 -32.59
N GLU A 493 -4.20 9.45 -31.80
CA GLU A 493 -4.97 10.60 -32.32
C GLU A 493 -4.06 11.77 -32.75
N GLY A 494 -2.76 11.62 -32.53
CA GLY A 494 -1.73 12.59 -32.84
C GLY A 494 -0.87 12.95 -31.64
N VAL A 495 0.43 12.78 -31.77
CA VAL A 495 1.38 12.95 -30.65
C VAL A 495 1.28 14.34 -30.00
N ARG A 496 1.04 15.41 -30.79
CA ARG A 496 0.97 16.78 -30.25
C ARG A 496 -0.42 17.20 -29.78
N HIS A 497 -1.49 16.59 -30.31
CA HIS A 497 -2.85 17.09 -30.16
C HIS A 497 -3.78 16.09 -29.46
N GLY A 498 -3.43 14.81 -29.41
CA GLY A 498 -4.24 13.76 -28.79
C GLY A 498 -4.02 13.60 -27.30
N VAL A 499 -3.02 14.30 -26.72
CA VAL A 499 -2.59 14.20 -25.32
C VAL A 499 -2.39 15.56 -24.69
N ASN A 500 -2.81 15.72 -23.45
CA ASN A 500 -2.53 16.88 -22.62
C ASN A 500 -1.15 16.74 -21.94
N TRP A 501 -0.09 17.08 -22.68
CA TRP A 501 1.30 16.98 -22.20
C TRP A 501 1.60 17.82 -20.97
N LYS A 502 0.93 18.98 -20.81
CA LYS A 502 1.09 19.84 -19.62
C LYS A 502 0.58 19.10 -18.38
N LEU A 503 -0.57 18.45 -18.49
CA LEU A 503 -1.13 17.63 -17.40
C LEU A 503 -0.23 16.42 -17.11
N PHE A 504 0.27 15.75 -18.16
CA PHE A 504 1.21 14.63 -17.97
C PHE A 504 2.49 15.06 -17.26
N ALA A 505 3.12 16.16 -17.65
CA ALA A 505 4.30 16.68 -16.98
C ALA A 505 4.03 16.97 -15.49
N ARG A 506 2.90 17.64 -15.18
CA ARG A 506 2.47 17.87 -13.80
C ARG A 506 2.30 16.56 -13.03
N GLN A 507 1.74 15.53 -13.67
CA GLN A 507 1.54 14.21 -13.09
C GLN A 507 2.88 13.51 -12.82
N PHE A 508 3.81 13.56 -13.77
CA PHE A 508 5.15 13.00 -13.63
C PHE A 508 5.91 13.62 -12.45
N PHE A 509 5.89 14.97 -12.35
CA PHE A 509 6.50 15.66 -11.22
C PHE A 509 5.86 15.30 -9.87
N SER A 510 4.54 15.06 -9.84
CA SER A 510 3.86 14.65 -8.61
C SER A 510 4.34 13.26 -8.13
N TRP A 511 4.68 12.34 -9.01
CA TRP A 511 5.23 11.03 -8.63
C TRP A 511 6.62 11.15 -8.01
N VAL A 512 7.50 11.95 -8.61
CA VAL A 512 8.84 12.21 -8.07
C VAL A 512 8.75 12.90 -6.71
N LEU A 513 7.90 13.94 -6.62
CA LEU A 513 7.68 14.67 -5.38
C LEU A 513 7.13 13.75 -4.27
N THR A 514 6.22 12.84 -4.62
CA THR A 514 5.66 11.87 -3.66
C THR A 514 6.75 11.05 -2.99
N LEU A 515 7.67 10.48 -3.76
CA LEU A 515 8.76 9.67 -3.22
C LEU A 515 9.62 10.45 -2.23
N VAL A 516 10.06 11.65 -2.64
CA VAL A 516 10.97 12.49 -1.84
C VAL A 516 10.28 13.08 -0.62
N ALA A 517 9.08 13.64 -0.80
CA ALA A 517 8.35 14.28 0.29
C ALA A 517 7.92 13.27 1.36
N VAL A 518 7.37 12.13 0.95
CA VAL A 518 6.94 11.09 1.90
C VAL A 518 8.15 10.50 2.64
N ALA A 519 9.28 10.28 1.95
CA ALA A 519 10.51 9.84 2.60
C ALA A 519 11.00 10.85 3.64
N GLY A 520 11.05 12.14 3.28
CA GLY A 520 11.52 13.20 4.18
C GLY A 520 10.60 13.39 5.39
N ILE A 521 9.28 13.39 5.19
CA ILE A 521 8.31 13.54 6.31
C ILE A 521 8.38 12.31 7.23
N THR A 522 8.46 11.09 6.67
CA THR A 522 8.60 9.87 7.47
C THR A 522 9.91 9.89 8.24
N ALA A 523 11.03 10.27 7.61
CA ALA A 523 12.31 10.41 8.27
C ALA A 523 12.25 11.37 9.47
N ALA A 524 11.61 12.53 9.30
CA ALA A 524 11.49 13.53 10.37
C ALA A 524 10.65 13.03 11.56
N ILE A 525 9.47 12.42 11.29
CA ILE A 525 8.59 11.90 12.36
C ILE A 525 9.25 10.70 13.05
N PHE A 526 9.86 9.81 12.28
CA PHE A 526 10.56 8.64 12.82
C PHE A 526 11.75 9.07 13.68
N ALA A 527 12.58 10.00 13.21
CA ALA A 527 13.69 10.55 13.99
C ALA A 527 13.22 11.17 15.29
N GLN A 528 12.13 11.94 15.27
CA GLN A 528 11.56 12.50 16.50
C GLN A 528 11.13 11.40 17.48
N GLY A 529 10.52 10.32 16.99
CA GLY A 529 10.04 9.23 17.85
C GLY A 529 11.16 8.41 18.50
N ILE A 530 12.28 8.20 17.80
CA ILE A 530 13.36 7.34 18.30
C ILE A 530 14.53 8.12 18.96
N TYR A 531 14.93 9.25 18.39
CA TYR A 531 16.10 9.99 18.89
C TYR A 531 15.77 10.94 20.03
N THR A 532 14.59 11.52 20.10
CA THR A 532 14.22 12.43 21.18
C THR A 532 14.11 11.71 22.53
N PRO A 533 13.39 10.58 22.67
CA PRO A 533 13.40 9.77 23.89
C PRO A 533 14.76 9.15 24.16
N SER A 534 15.48 8.65 23.16
CA SER A 534 16.78 7.99 23.29
C SER A 534 17.87 8.92 23.81
N LYS A 535 17.82 10.20 23.46
CA LYS A 535 18.79 11.18 23.99
C LYS A 535 18.63 11.39 25.51
N ILE A 536 17.42 11.25 26.03
CA ILE A 536 17.15 11.24 27.46
C ILE A 536 17.62 9.93 28.10
N SER A 537 17.34 8.78 27.43
CA SER A 537 17.74 7.45 27.88
C SER A 537 19.25 7.23 27.75
N GLY A 538 19.94 7.86 26.80
CA GLY A 538 21.37 7.74 26.57
C GLY A 538 22.18 8.07 27.83
N LYS A 539 21.80 9.11 28.57
CA LYS A 539 22.44 9.44 29.84
C LYS A 539 22.22 8.36 30.91
N GLN A 540 21.07 7.71 30.94
CA GLN A 540 20.80 6.60 31.84
C GLN A 540 21.65 5.38 31.46
N VAL A 541 21.76 5.05 30.18
CA VAL A 541 22.59 3.95 29.69
C VAL A 541 24.07 4.18 29.97
N GLU A 542 24.57 5.41 29.79
CA GLU A 542 25.92 5.76 30.16
C GLU A 542 26.17 5.61 31.68
N GLY A 543 25.20 6.03 32.48
CA GLY A 543 25.23 5.81 33.92
C GLY A 543 25.29 4.32 34.31
N TYR A 544 24.54 3.50 33.57
CA TYR A 544 24.54 2.05 33.78
C TYR A 544 25.84 1.36 33.35
N LYS A 545 26.43 1.76 32.24
CA LYS A 545 27.77 1.30 31.80
C LYS A 545 28.81 1.58 32.88
N LEU A 546 28.76 2.77 33.46
CA LEU A 546 29.67 3.18 34.53
C LEU A 546 29.53 2.28 35.75
N VAL A 547 28.29 2.04 36.21
CA VAL A 547 28.01 1.16 37.35
C VAL A 547 28.46 -0.27 37.11
N MET A 548 28.21 -0.81 35.90
CA MET A 548 28.66 -2.15 35.52
C MET A 548 30.18 -2.28 35.52
N ALA A 549 30.86 -1.31 34.92
CA ALA A 549 32.31 -1.29 34.90
C ALA A 549 32.92 -1.23 36.33
N GLN A 550 32.34 -0.41 37.23
CA GLN A 550 32.73 -0.34 38.64
C GLN A 550 32.60 -1.70 39.35
N ARG A 551 31.43 -2.34 39.18
CA ARG A 551 31.17 -3.61 39.86
C ARG A 551 32.03 -4.73 39.29
N THR A 552 32.33 -4.74 38.00
CA THR A 552 33.27 -5.70 37.41
C THR A 552 34.69 -5.51 37.95
N LEU A 553 35.15 -4.26 38.10
CA LEU A 553 36.43 -3.97 38.73
C LEU A 553 36.48 -4.39 40.20
N ALA A 554 35.40 -4.14 40.95
CA ALA A 554 35.30 -4.58 42.35
C ALA A 554 35.34 -6.12 42.45
N LEU A 555 34.66 -6.82 41.54
CA LEU A 555 34.68 -8.30 41.48
C LEU A 555 36.10 -8.82 41.18
N LEU A 556 36.79 -8.24 40.20
CA LEU A 556 38.17 -8.59 39.86
C LEU A 556 39.16 -8.31 41.00
N ASN A 557 38.97 -7.22 41.72
CA ASN A 557 39.79 -6.89 42.88
C ASN A 557 39.55 -7.84 44.06
N ASN A 558 38.30 -8.19 44.37
CA ASN A 558 37.96 -9.23 45.37
C ASN A 558 38.55 -10.58 45.01
N TYR A 559 38.45 -10.95 43.74
CA TYR A 559 39.03 -12.20 43.23
C TYR A 559 40.55 -12.24 43.42
N ASN A 560 41.26 -11.14 43.06
CA ASN A 560 42.69 -11.00 43.24
C ASN A 560 43.10 -11.11 44.74
N GLN A 561 42.33 -10.48 45.65
CA GLN A 561 42.58 -10.59 47.11
C GLN A 561 42.33 -12.02 47.63
N THR A 562 41.30 -12.71 47.13
CA THR A 562 40.94 -14.05 47.58
C THR A 562 41.94 -15.12 47.13
N LEU A 563 42.54 -14.96 45.95
CA LEU A 563 43.50 -15.92 45.42
C LEU A 563 44.94 -15.73 45.99
N GLN A 564 45.24 -14.63 46.71
CA GLN A 564 46.62 -14.25 47.15
C GLN A 564 47.64 -14.37 46.00
N ALA A 565 47.15 -14.29 44.77
CA ALA A 565 47.98 -14.45 43.59
C ALA A 565 48.82 -13.18 43.41
N ALA A 566 50.11 -13.36 43.11
CA ALA A 566 51.04 -12.29 42.78
C ALA A 566 50.70 -11.61 41.41
N PHE A 567 49.47 -11.38 41.17
CA PHE A 567 48.98 -10.71 39.95
C PHE A 567 48.89 -9.22 40.22
N PRO A 568 49.52 -8.36 39.43
CA PRO A 568 49.53 -6.91 39.60
C PRO A 568 48.20 -6.25 39.20
N LEU A 569 47.05 -6.87 39.49
CA LEU A 569 45.76 -6.18 39.48
C LEU A 569 45.69 -5.10 40.57
N SER A 570 46.64 -5.14 41.57
CA SER A 570 46.83 -4.10 42.56
C SER A 570 47.21 -2.72 42.00
N GLN A 571 47.56 -2.64 40.72
CA GLN A 571 47.83 -1.36 40.04
C GLN A 571 46.62 -0.78 39.32
N VAL A 572 45.49 -1.49 39.26
CA VAL A 572 44.24 -0.99 38.68
C VAL A 572 43.42 -0.37 39.82
N THR A 573 43.74 0.82 40.21
CA THR A 573 42.88 1.64 41.06
C THR A 573 41.67 2.08 40.21
N PRO A 574 40.44 1.72 40.60
CA PRO A 574 39.29 2.29 39.91
C PRO A 574 39.33 3.81 40.09
N PRO A 575 39.11 4.59 39.03
CA PRO A 575 39.05 6.05 39.18
C PRO A 575 37.94 6.42 40.17
N PRO A 576 38.15 7.45 41.01
CA PRO A 576 37.12 7.93 41.90
C PRO A 576 35.93 8.40 41.07
N LEU A 577 34.74 7.91 41.40
CA LEU A 577 33.55 8.04 40.56
C LEU A 577 32.66 9.22 40.96
N GLU A 578 32.93 9.86 42.07
CA GLU A 578 32.26 11.08 42.46
C GLU A 578 32.83 12.26 41.65
N GLY A 579 31.97 12.80 40.75
CA GLY A 579 32.28 14.01 39.99
C GLY A 579 32.86 13.80 38.58
N LEU A 580 32.98 12.55 38.09
CA LEU A 580 33.36 12.30 36.69
C LEU A 580 32.15 12.37 35.77
N ASP A 581 32.23 13.27 34.84
CA ASP A 581 31.44 13.23 33.61
C ASP A 581 31.75 11.93 32.85
N SER A 582 30.73 11.32 32.22
CA SER A 582 30.83 10.08 31.44
C SER A 582 31.92 10.15 30.35
N ALA A 583 32.17 11.31 29.76
CA ALA A 583 33.21 11.54 28.75
C ALA A 583 34.62 11.44 29.36
N ALA A 584 34.86 12.01 30.53
CA ALA A 584 36.14 11.94 31.21
C ALA A 584 36.53 10.52 31.67
N TRP A 585 35.51 9.67 31.90
CA TRP A 585 35.74 8.27 32.23
C TRP A 585 36.19 7.45 31.02
N TYR A 586 35.67 7.72 29.82
CA TYR A 586 36.13 7.10 28.58
C TYR A 586 37.56 7.50 28.21
N ASP A 587 37.96 8.73 28.47
CA ASP A 587 39.32 9.22 28.23
C ASP A 587 40.36 8.64 29.19
N ALA A 588 39.93 8.08 30.33
CA ALA A 588 40.82 7.51 31.35
C ALA A 588 41.29 6.07 31.07
N ASN A 589 41.19 5.57 29.85
CA ASN A 589 41.70 4.27 29.36
C ASN A 589 41.13 3.00 29.99
N TYR A 590 39.96 3.07 30.60
CA TYR A 590 39.27 1.88 31.13
C TYR A 590 37.92 1.68 30.45
N THR A 591 37.91 0.99 29.32
CA THR A 591 36.66 0.54 28.70
C THR A 591 36.24 -0.81 29.28
N VAL A 592 34.95 -1.15 29.20
CA VAL A 592 34.43 -2.50 29.53
C VAL A 592 35.17 -3.56 28.70
N GLY A 593 35.59 -3.22 27.48
CA GLY A 593 36.44 -4.08 26.65
C GLY A 593 37.81 -4.37 27.22
N ASP A 594 38.47 -3.36 27.81
CA ASP A 594 39.76 -3.56 28.44
C ASP A 594 39.67 -4.44 29.69
N ILE A 595 38.56 -4.30 30.43
CA ILE A 595 38.27 -5.13 31.60
C ILE A 595 37.97 -6.57 31.17
N ALA A 596 37.18 -6.76 30.13
CA ALA A 596 36.86 -8.07 29.59
C ALA A 596 38.08 -8.77 28.98
N ALA A 597 38.95 -8.04 28.26
CA ALA A 597 40.21 -8.56 27.74
C ALA A 597 41.16 -9.01 28.88
N ARG A 598 41.28 -8.21 29.92
CA ARG A 598 42.11 -8.57 31.11
C ARG A 598 41.52 -9.77 31.87
N ALA A 599 40.18 -9.86 31.97
CA ALA A 599 39.51 -11.05 32.53
C ALA A 599 39.80 -12.28 31.67
N GLY A 600 39.74 -12.17 30.34
CA GLY A 600 40.09 -13.25 29.41
C GLY A 600 41.54 -13.72 29.56
N ASP A 601 42.47 -12.79 29.76
CA ASP A 601 43.87 -13.09 29.99
C ASP A 601 44.12 -13.84 31.32
N LEU A 602 43.33 -13.58 32.36
CA LEU A 602 43.38 -14.29 33.63
C LEU A 602 42.91 -15.73 33.55
N PHE A 603 41.98 -16.03 32.68
CA PHE A 603 41.34 -17.36 32.54
C PHE A 603 41.86 -18.18 31.35
N ASP A 604 42.79 -17.65 30.54
CA ASP A 604 43.37 -18.38 29.39
C ASP A 604 44.42 -19.38 29.90
N PRO A 605 44.15 -20.70 29.89
CA PRO A 605 45.05 -21.72 30.41
C PRO A 605 46.36 -21.85 29.60
N THR A 606 46.44 -21.22 28.43
CA THR A 606 47.64 -21.26 27.56
C THR A 606 48.66 -20.19 27.89
N ARG A 607 48.29 -19.21 28.72
CA ARG A 607 49.20 -18.13 29.10
C ARG A 607 49.97 -18.44 30.39
N PRO A 608 51.27 -18.11 30.48
CA PRO A 608 52.10 -18.36 31.67
C PRO A 608 51.59 -17.69 32.95
N GLN A 609 50.66 -16.77 32.79
CA GLN A 609 50.09 -15.97 33.91
C GLN A 609 48.72 -16.47 34.34
N SER A 610 48.17 -17.53 33.70
CA SER A 610 46.89 -18.09 34.09
C SER A 610 46.98 -18.75 35.46
N VAL A 611 45.99 -18.50 36.29
CA VAL A 611 45.91 -19.15 37.64
C VAL A 611 44.96 -20.33 37.54
N ALA A 612 45.39 -21.45 38.09
CA ALA A 612 44.49 -22.59 38.28
C ALA A 612 43.43 -22.19 39.32
N VAL A 613 42.24 -21.89 38.87
CA VAL A 613 41.13 -21.40 39.70
C VAL A 613 40.48 -22.59 40.39
N SER A 614 40.39 -22.57 41.70
CA SER A 614 39.69 -23.64 42.42
C SER A 614 38.17 -23.57 42.15
N PRO A 615 37.45 -24.72 42.13
CA PRO A 615 36.00 -24.75 41.97
C PRO A 615 35.25 -23.87 42.97
N GLU A 616 35.80 -23.71 44.17
CA GLU A 616 35.23 -22.85 45.22
C GLU A 616 35.33 -21.38 44.90
N SER A 617 36.45 -20.95 44.30
CA SER A 617 36.63 -19.56 43.83
C SER A 617 35.74 -19.20 42.66
N VAL A 618 35.53 -20.15 41.75
CA VAL A 618 34.56 -20.00 40.65
C VAL A 618 33.15 -19.88 41.21
N GLY A 619 32.78 -20.70 42.22
CA GLY A 619 31.50 -20.61 42.90
C GLY A 619 31.25 -19.23 43.51
N LYS A 620 32.23 -18.67 44.22
CA LYS A 620 32.11 -17.33 44.82
C LYS A 620 31.98 -16.24 43.76
N MET A 621 32.71 -16.31 42.65
CA MET A 621 32.59 -15.38 41.54
C MET A 621 31.19 -15.43 40.86
N LEU A 622 30.66 -16.64 40.68
CA LEU A 622 29.34 -16.83 40.15
C LEU A 622 28.25 -16.30 41.08
N ASP A 623 28.38 -16.53 42.39
CA ASP A 623 27.45 -16.00 43.39
C ASP A 623 27.48 -14.46 43.42
N GLU A 624 28.67 -13.83 43.36
CA GLU A 624 28.79 -12.38 43.25
C GLU A 624 28.22 -11.83 41.93
N ALA A 625 28.48 -12.50 40.81
CA ALA A 625 27.89 -12.13 39.51
C ALA A 625 26.36 -12.20 39.54
N VAL A 626 25.80 -13.20 40.20
CA VAL A 626 24.35 -13.35 40.43
C VAL A 626 23.83 -12.23 41.33
N GLN A 627 24.52 -11.91 42.43
CA GLN A 627 24.12 -10.80 43.31
C GLN A 627 24.20 -9.45 42.60
N LEU A 628 25.19 -9.24 41.74
CA LEU A 628 25.29 -8.07 40.89
C LEU A 628 24.11 -7.94 39.96
N ASN A 629 23.65 -9.06 39.42
CA ASN A 629 22.51 -9.13 38.50
C ASN A 629 21.17 -8.93 39.23
N THR A 630 21.01 -9.51 40.43
CA THR A 630 19.76 -9.45 41.20
C THR A 630 19.51 -8.13 41.91
N ASN A 631 20.58 -7.44 42.34
CA ASN A 631 20.47 -6.16 43.07
C ASN A 631 20.35 -4.93 42.15
N ASN A 632 20.38 -5.10 40.85
CA ASN A 632 20.37 -4.01 39.90
C ASN A 632 18.99 -3.88 39.24
N SER A 633 18.26 -2.81 39.51
CA SER A 633 16.90 -2.55 38.98
C SER A 633 16.83 -2.49 37.46
N ILE A 634 17.95 -2.38 36.76
CA ILE A 634 18.06 -2.42 35.30
C ILE A 634 17.71 -3.80 34.73
N PHE A 635 18.01 -4.86 35.48
CA PHE A 635 17.83 -6.24 35.06
C PHE A 635 16.52 -6.86 35.55
N THR A 636 15.61 -6.08 36.15
CA THR A 636 14.32 -6.59 36.67
C THR A 636 13.27 -6.88 35.60
N TRP A 637 13.54 -6.57 34.35
CA TRP A 637 12.66 -6.88 33.21
C TRP A 637 13.07 -8.23 32.60
N GLY A 638 12.29 -9.28 32.92
CA GLY A 638 12.49 -10.62 32.34
C GLY A 638 13.32 -11.61 33.19
N GLN A 639 13.47 -11.37 34.50
CA GLN A 639 14.13 -12.33 35.35
C GLN A 639 13.38 -13.67 35.47
N PRO A 640 14.05 -14.82 35.24
CA PRO A 640 13.55 -16.07 35.77
C PRO A 640 13.56 -15.94 37.31
N THR A 641 12.42 -16.24 37.94
CA THR A 641 12.32 -16.35 39.40
C THR A 641 13.29 -17.44 39.87
N VAL A 642 14.49 -17.02 40.33
CA VAL A 642 15.43 -17.93 40.97
C VAL A 642 14.92 -18.14 42.39
N THR A 643 14.31 -19.27 42.65
CA THR A 643 13.97 -19.70 44.00
C THR A 643 15.26 -19.92 44.78
N ALA A 644 15.40 -19.28 45.92
CA ALA A 644 16.54 -19.43 46.81
C ALA A 644 16.78 -20.93 47.12
N GLY A 645 17.95 -21.43 46.72
CA GLY A 645 18.33 -22.84 46.90
C GLY A 645 18.39 -23.71 45.64
N ALA A 646 18.06 -23.15 44.44
CA ALA A 646 18.28 -23.87 43.19
C ALA A 646 19.74 -23.81 42.75
N PRO A 647 20.36 -24.92 42.29
CA PRO A 647 21.72 -24.93 41.79
C PRO A 647 21.84 -24.04 40.55
N LEU A 648 22.84 -23.14 40.55
CA LEU A 648 23.09 -22.21 39.45
C LEU A 648 23.62 -22.98 38.24
N CYS A 649 22.91 -22.87 37.11
CA CYS A 649 23.33 -23.39 35.82
C CYS A 649 23.76 -22.25 34.92
N VAL A 650 25.00 -22.19 34.51
CA VAL A 650 25.51 -21.25 33.51
C VAL A 650 25.68 -22.02 32.20
N ALA A 651 24.86 -21.72 31.19
CA ALA A 651 25.07 -22.20 29.84
C ALA A 651 25.87 -21.15 29.06
N THR A 652 27.18 -21.38 28.94
CA THR A 652 27.98 -20.72 27.91
C THR A 652 27.94 -21.60 26.68
N GLY A 653 27.70 -21.01 25.49
CA GLY A 653 27.57 -21.72 24.22
C GLY A 653 28.62 -22.81 24.05
N GLU A 654 28.18 -24.03 23.78
CA GLU A 654 28.90 -25.28 23.51
C GLU A 654 29.62 -25.99 24.63
N ALA A 655 29.79 -25.47 25.84
CA ALA A 655 30.35 -26.21 26.96
C ALA A 655 29.37 -26.35 28.11
N LEU A 656 28.78 -27.52 28.28
CA LEU A 656 28.05 -27.89 29.47
C LEU A 656 29.04 -28.05 30.64
N LEU A 657 29.15 -27.07 31.49
CA LEU A 657 29.82 -27.22 32.79
C LEU A 657 28.85 -27.94 33.72
N THR A 658 29.03 -29.26 33.87
CA THR A 658 28.32 -30.04 34.87
C THR A 658 28.91 -29.69 36.25
N ALA A 659 28.04 -29.29 37.19
CA ALA A 659 28.43 -29.12 38.57
C ALA A 659 28.96 -30.46 39.13
N PRO A 660 29.94 -30.44 40.08
CA PRO A 660 30.62 -31.62 40.58
C PRO A 660 29.72 -32.64 41.27
N SER A 661 28.46 -32.38 41.53
CA SER A 661 27.51 -33.25 42.23
C SER A 661 26.53 -34.02 41.34
N GLY A 662 26.90 -34.28 40.09
CA GLY A 662 26.24 -35.29 39.23
C GLY A 662 24.73 -35.20 39.07
N LYS A 663 24.29 -34.99 37.84
CA LYS A 663 22.99 -35.33 37.33
C LYS A 663 21.80 -34.47 37.78
N VAL A 664 21.73 -33.23 37.30
CA VAL A 664 20.46 -32.60 36.97
C VAL A 664 20.61 -31.94 35.63
N PRO A 665 19.87 -32.32 34.57
CA PRO A 665 19.88 -31.55 33.33
C PRO A 665 19.26 -30.19 33.64
N CYS A 666 20.04 -29.12 33.43
CA CYS A 666 19.52 -27.76 33.51
C CYS A 666 18.50 -27.57 32.41
N PRO A 667 17.30 -27.08 32.72
CA PRO A 667 16.43 -26.59 31.65
C PRO A 667 17.15 -25.47 30.89
N PRO A 668 16.97 -25.36 29.55
CA PRO A 668 17.55 -24.28 28.80
C PRO A 668 17.05 -22.97 29.41
N ILE A 669 17.97 -22.18 29.97
CA ILE A 669 17.66 -20.79 30.33
C ILE A 669 17.52 -20.08 28.98
N LEU A 670 16.28 -19.82 28.59
CA LEU A 670 15.98 -18.91 27.51
C LEU A 670 16.43 -17.52 27.99
N TYR A 671 17.64 -17.15 27.66
CA TYR A 671 18.11 -15.78 27.76
C TYR A 671 17.34 -15.00 26.68
N GLU A 672 16.26 -14.33 27.07
CA GLU A 672 15.75 -13.25 26.25
C GLU A 672 16.74 -12.10 26.40
N PRO A 673 17.54 -11.76 25.36
CA PRO A 673 18.42 -10.60 25.43
C PRO A 673 17.55 -9.38 25.69
N ASN A 674 17.89 -8.60 26.71
CA ASN A 674 17.26 -7.31 26.96
C ASN A 674 17.41 -6.48 25.67
N PRO A 675 16.33 -6.07 24.98
CA PRO A 675 16.42 -5.34 23.71
C PRO A 675 17.15 -4.01 23.80
N TYR A 676 17.40 -3.53 25.00
CA TYR A 676 18.17 -2.31 25.26
C TYR A 676 19.67 -2.58 25.49
N PHE A 677 20.12 -3.84 25.50
CA PHE A 677 21.50 -4.23 25.74
C PHE A 677 22.06 -5.02 24.56
N ASP A 678 22.44 -4.34 23.50
CA ASP A 678 23.32 -4.88 22.47
C ASP A 678 24.76 -4.49 22.84
N GLU A 679 25.52 -5.44 23.38
CA GLU A 679 26.93 -5.24 23.78
C GLU A 679 27.77 -4.69 22.60
N GLU A 680 27.49 -5.12 21.38
CA GLU A 680 28.22 -4.66 20.20
C GLU A 680 27.90 -3.20 19.85
N ARG A 681 26.67 -2.74 20.07
CA ARG A 681 26.26 -1.34 19.89
C ARG A 681 26.80 -0.45 21.01
N ILE A 682 26.74 -0.96 22.23
CA ILE A 682 27.30 -0.28 23.42
C ILE A 682 28.80 -0.08 23.24
N MET A 683 29.50 -1.13 22.77
CA MET A 683 30.96 -1.09 22.57
C MET A 683 31.40 -0.21 21.38
N ARG A 684 30.53 0.02 20.39
CA ARG A 684 30.86 0.86 19.23
C ARG A 684 30.48 2.33 19.38
N GLY A 685 29.93 2.76 20.53
CA GLY A 685 29.56 4.17 20.78
C GLY A 685 28.49 4.74 19.84
N ARG A 686 27.68 3.87 19.21
CA ARG A 686 26.62 4.28 18.28
C ARG A 686 25.27 4.30 18.99
N TYR A 687 24.89 5.46 19.43
CA TYR A 687 23.54 5.85 19.80
C TYR A 687 23.04 7.00 18.92
#